data_2e6677d337eb269a336e62fd78404060
#
_entry.id   2e6677d337eb269a336e62fd78404060
#
_cell.length_a   1.000
_cell.length_b   1.000
_cell.length_c   1.000
_cell.angle_alpha   90.00
_cell.angle_beta   90.00
_cell.angle_gamma   90.00
#
_symmetry.space_group_name_H-M   'P 1'
#
loop_
_entity.id
_entity.type
_entity.pdbx_description
1 polymer ?
#
loop_
_entity_poly.entity_id
_entity_poly.type
_entity_poly.pdbx_seq_one_letter_code
_entity_poly.pdbx_strand_id
1 'polypeptide(L)'
;MIAPVRNLATAIVAAAVFAKSTAVAVEPSQSQGTSIIVAGQAFEVGRPVVLWSDAQGFDAYQTRCVDQRGGCCDSESKRYGVRRGVESGTLEELQTQVSQLVLHFDGCVNSRSCFKSMHNRPRPSGEGCGLSAHFMIDADGTIYQTLDLVERAFHAEEANSDSIGVEICNRGRVDRSEWPKLPADYRTRPTREVVINGYRHEAYEFRPEQYDAIVALSRTLLRVFPKIKPIVPELNGQPIMDTLTDPLDFEGILGHLHIEKKKWDPGALDWHRILRGLNGFELPVQIRSFTEMPRTQRDLVAARRAAFFNAEERATGHFPVAPGRLWHSGVHIRAALGTAVRAPTRGRILAARRGASGASSTSFVLIRHDLEVGDTPITFYSLLAHIDLPTATSVDARSIPWLQALAHGPPEVRADLDAGKVVLLDQRVEAGDLLGYVGTVSRGPEEGPEVHFEIFTTEKLSGEFGRAFHYVNAADDGAIVRRADLIVPEDSNGDQELDASEVERFFHSGDLDRRQALRRVAIRHRHEWGDRDTEADFVGLRELAGLSEPERHQLYRIAIAPYVFWTDELSRAVGLPLNQTIYSYNAWAFLLELAARANHVALPEARGHEIGETRLEPRKLPFSLDEWTNPRISPIEPPLFGPPVGIRLGPKRREDIPLIELEPTDSR
;
A
#
# COMPACT_ATOMS: atom_id res chain seq x y z
N MET A 1 40.73 60.39 -28.82
CA MET A 1 39.85 61.39 -28.21
C MET A 1 38.50 60.71 -27.97
N ILE A 2 38.13 60.64 -26.76
CA ILE A 2 37.01 59.87 -26.16
C ILE A 2 35.74 60.75 -26.30
N ALA A 3 34.63 60.13 -26.67
CA ALA A 3 33.30 60.71 -26.48
C ALA A 3 32.28 59.63 -26.09
N PRO A 4 31.34 59.94 -25.22
CA PRO A 4 30.59 58.93 -24.48
C PRO A 4 29.24 58.59 -25.11
N VAL A 5 28.82 57.35 -24.84
CA VAL A 5 27.52 56.81 -25.19
C VAL A 5 26.42 57.34 -24.27
N ARG A 6 25.37 57.90 -24.82
CA ARG A 6 24.14 58.29 -24.10
C ARG A 6 23.05 57.24 -24.26
N ASN A 7 22.47 56.86 -23.13
CA ASN A 7 21.28 56.01 -22.97
C ASN A 7 20.05 56.58 -23.70
N LEU A 8 19.33 55.70 -24.38
CA LEU A 8 17.97 55.97 -24.87
C LEU A 8 17.00 55.02 -24.13
N ALA A 9 16.28 55.57 -23.17
CA ALA A 9 15.16 54.88 -22.53
C ALA A 9 13.91 55.11 -23.35
N THR A 10 13.30 54.04 -23.86
CA THR A 10 12.02 54.09 -24.56
C THR A 10 10.90 53.78 -23.57
N ALA A 11 10.08 54.80 -23.29
CA ALA A 11 8.88 54.67 -22.47
C ALA A 11 7.76 54.02 -23.31
N ILE A 12 7.22 52.89 -22.81
CA ILE A 12 5.95 52.31 -23.30
C ILE A 12 4.84 52.77 -22.37
N VAL A 13 3.94 53.57 -22.88
CA VAL A 13 2.69 53.96 -22.21
C VAL A 13 1.68 52.82 -22.40
N ALA A 14 1.37 52.11 -21.34
CA ALA A 14 0.26 51.15 -21.33
C ALA A 14 -0.99 51.83 -20.78
N ALA A 15 -2.03 51.94 -21.60
CA ALA A 15 -3.34 52.43 -21.21
C ALA A 15 -4.03 51.42 -20.27
N ALA A 16 -4.25 51.81 -19.03
CA ALA A 16 -5.03 51.02 -18.05
C ALA A 16 -6.51 51.24 -18.31
N VAL A 17 -7.20 50.20 -18.77
CA VAL A 17 -8.66 50.13 -18.77
C VAL A 17 -9.10 49.72 -17.36
N PHE A 18 -9.68 50.64 -16.62
CA PHE A 18 -10.32 50.36 -15.33
C PHE A 18 -11.63 49.59 -15.55
N ALA A 19 -11.60 48.27 -15.46
CA ALA A 19 -12.78 47.51 -15.21
C ALA A 19 -13.08 47.58 -13.67
N LYS A 20 -14.20 48.18 -13.30
CA LYS A 20 -14.72 48.14 -11.95
C LYS A 20 -15.10 46.68 -11.63
N SER A 21 -14.17 45.96 -11.01
CA SER A 21 -14.47 44.74 -10.32
C SER A 21 -15.16 45.12 -9.01
N THR A 22 -16.44 44.79 -8.87
CA THR A 22 -17.12 44.74 -7.59
C THR A 22 -16.46 43.61 -6.82
N ALA A 23 -15.60 43.96 -5.88
CA ALA A 23 -15.10 43.03 -4.89
C ALA A 23 -16.32 42.58 -4.05
N VAL A 24 -16.77 41.35 -4.29
CA VAL A 24 -17.59 40.63 -3.33
C VAL A 24 -16.67 40.43 -2.13
N ALA A 25 -17.01 41.08 -1.02
CA ALA A 25 -16.35 40.83 0.26
C ALA A 25 -16.53 39.36 0.55
N VAL A 26 -15.45 38.57 0.42
CA VAL A 26 -15.37 37.24 0.99
C VAL A 26 -15.33 37.47 2.50
N GLU A 27 -16.41 37.19 3.19
CA GLU A 27 -16.39 37.15 4.65
C GLU A 27 -15.26 36.20 5.09
N PRO A 28 -14.50 36.54 6.15
CA PRO A 28 -13.44 35.66 6.63
C PRO A 28 -14.06 34.31 6.95
N SER A 29 -13.63 33.28 6.25
CA SER A 29 -14.01 31.91 6.54
C SER A 29 -13.70 31.65 8.02
N GLN A 30 -14.74 31.39 8.83
CA GLN A 30 -14.54 30.80 10.15
C GLN A 30 -13.64 29.59 9.93
N SER A 31 -12.52 29.51 10.62
CA SER A 31 -11.59 28.37 10.52
C SER A 31 -12.39 27.12 10.88
N GLN A 32 -12.70 26.30 9.87
CA GLN A 32 -13.30 24.99 10.10
C GLN A 32 -12.37 24.23 11.05
N GLY A 33 -12.96 23.54 12.04
CA GLY A 33 -12.22 22.66 12.93
C GLY A 33 -11.56 21.54 12.14
N THR A 34 -10.57 20.90 12.72
CA THR A 34 -9.83 19.76 12.11
C THR A 34 -9.92 18.49 12.96
N SER A 35 -10.76 18.52 14.00
CA SER A 35 -10.90 17.44 14.97
C SER A 35 -12.29 16.80 14.94
N ILE A 36 -12.31 15.49 15.17
CA ILE A 36 -13.54 14.71 15.42
C ILE A 36 -13.73 14.49 16.92
N ILE A 37 -14.95 14.15 17.32
CA ILE A 37 -15.32 13.86 18.71
C ILE A 37 -15.57 12.36 18.89
N VAL A 38 -14.94 11.76 19.90
CA VAL A 38 -15.09 10.35 20.29
C VAL A 38 -15.26 10.28 21.80
N ALA A 39 -16.38 9.83 22.29
CA ALA A 39 -16.72 9.81 23.72
C ALA A 39 -16.48 11.18 24.39
N GLY A 40 -16.90 12.26 23.75
CA GLY A 40 -16.72 13.63 24.20
C GLY A 40 -15.29 14.19 24.10
N GLN A 41 -14.30 13.42 23.61
CA GLN A 41 -12.91 13.83 23.44
C GLN A 41 -12.61 14.19 21.99
N ALA A 42 -11.79 15.24 21.78
CA ALA A 42 -11.40 15.70 20.46
C ALA A 42 -10.15 14.98 19.95
N PHE A 43 -10.17 14.54 18.68
CA PHE A 43 -9.05 13.87 18.02
C PHE A 43 -8.76 14.54 16.67
N GLU A 44 -7.51 14.93 16.46
CA GLU A 44 -7.06 15.64 15.26
C GLU A 44 -7.08 14.73 14.01
N VAL A 45 -7.67 15.22 12.92
CA VAL A 45 -7.71 14.56 11.60
C VAL A 45 -6.77 15.22 10.59
N GLY A 46 -6.52 16.53 10.78
CA GLY A 46 -5.69 17.32 9.86
C GLY A 46 -6.40 17.68 8.55
N ARG A 47 -7.72 17.58 8.51
CA ARG A 47 -8.59 17.95 7.38
C ARG A 47 -9.79 18.73 7.91
N PRO A 48 -10.47 19.55 7.07
CA PRO A 48 -11.67 20.26 7.49
C PRO A 48 -12.75 19.30 8.03
N VAL A 49 -13.17 19.54 9.27
CA VAL A 49 -14.24 18.81 9.95
C VAL A 49 -15.31 19.81 10.38
N VAL A 50 -16.57 19.47 10.12
CA VAL A 50 -17.74 20.19 10.57
C VAL A 50 -18.50 19.26 11.53
N LEU A 51 -18.65 19.67 12.78
CA LEU A 51 -19.35 18.88 13.79
C LEU A 51 -20.88 19.12 13.71
N TRP A 52 -21.64 18.18 14.25
CA TRP A 52 -23.11 18.30 14.34
C TRP A 52 -23.58 19.55 15.09
N SER A 53 -22.75 20.05 16.02
CA SER A 53 -23.01 21.25 16.81
C SER A 53 -22.71 22.57 16.08
N ASP A 54 -22.01 22.52 14.95
CA ASP A 54 -21.63 23.70 14.18
C ASP A 54 -22.83 24.26 13.38
N ALA A 55 -22.82 25.55 13.07
CA ALA A 55 -23.90 26.20 12.34
C ALA A 55 -24.18 25.57 10.95
N GLN A 56 -23.17 24.97 10.31
CA GLN A 56 -23.28 24.26 9.04
C GLN A 56 -23.34 22.74 9.22
N GLY A 57 -23.37 22.25 10.44
CA GLY A 57 -23.34 20.85 10.79
C GLY A 57 -24.57 20.06 10.37
N PHE A 58 -24.43 18.75 10.42
CA PHE A 58 -25.51 17.79 10.17
C PHE A 58 -25.84 17.10 11.49
N ASP A 59 -26.84 17.59 12.18
CA ASP A 59 -27.23 17.16 13.51
C ASP A 59 -28.20 15.97 13.47
N ALA A 60 -27.63 14.73 13.65
CA ALA A 60 -28.42 13.51 13.72
C ALA A 60 -29.05 13.27 15.11
N TYR A 61 -28.76 14.11 16.11
CA TYR A 61 -29.46 14.08 17.39
C TYR A 61 -30.90 14.64 17.33
N GLN A 62 -31.23 15.40 16.28
CA GLN A 62 -32.57 15.88 16.05
C GLN A 62 -33.57 14.72 15.91
N THR A 63 -34.66 14.77 16.65
CA THR A 63 -35.69 13.72 16.62
C THR A 63 -36.77 13.98 15.57
N ARG A 64 -36.84 15.19 15.01
CA ARG A 64 -37.79 15.58 13.96
C ARG A 64 -37.13 15.64 12.60
N CYS A 65 -37.92 15.63 11.56
CA CYS A 65 -37.43 15.85 10.20
C CYS A 65 -36.68 17.17 10.05
N VAL A 66 -35.58 17.14 9.26
CA VAL A 66 -34.75 18.33 8.97
C VAL A 66 -35.49 19.35 8.09
N ASP A 67 -36.41 18.86 7.25
CA ASP A 67 -37.37 19.69 6.52
C ASP A 67 -38.72 18.94 6.40
N GLN A 68 -39.78 19.62 6.08
CA GLN A 68 -41.14 19.05 6.04
C GLN A 68 -41.39 18.10 4.85
N ARG A 69 -40.35 17.58 4.22
CA ARG A 69 -40.44 16.70 3.05
C ARG A 69 -39.98 15.29 3.41
N GLY A 70 -40.79 14.51 4.05
CA GLY A 70 -40.50 13.12 4.32
C GLY A 70 -41.61 12.36 4.99
N GLY A 71 -41.72 11.08 4.74
CA GLY A 71 -42.78 10.21 5.29
C GLY A 71 -42.73 9.97 6.80
N CYS A 72 -41.75 10.55 7.51
CA CYS A 72 -41.52 10.39 8.94
C CYS A 72 -41.50 11.73 9.73
N CYS A 73 -42.00 12.83 9.15
CA CYS A 73 -41.89 14.15 9.75
C CYS A 73 -42.62 14.31 11.10
N ASP A 74 -43.59 13.48 11.36
CA ASP A 74 -44.37 13.50 12.61
C ASP A 74 -43.79 12.59 13.70
N SER A 75 -42.68 11.91 13.43
CA SER A 75 -42.04 10.97 14.35
C SER A 75 -40.92 11.62 15.16
N GLU A 76 -40.93 11.43 16.46
CA GLU A 76 -39.85 11.81 17.39
C GLU A 76 -38.84 10.69 17.61
N SER A 77 -38.67 9.82 16.63
CA SER A 77 -37.72 8.68 16.72
C SER A 77 -36.28 9.17 16.74
N LYS A 78 -35.47 8.60 17.63
CA LYS A 78 -34.03 8.79 17.60
C LYS A 78 -33.43 8.16 16.32
N ARG A 79 -32.47 8.83 15.71
CA ARG A 79 -31.73 8.34 14.51
C ARG A 79 -30.50 7.50 14.86
N TYR A 80 -30.33 7.19 16.12
CA TYR A 80 -29.22 6.43 16.69
C TYR A 80 -29.71 5.57 17.84
N GLY A 81 -28.90 4.64 18.28
CA GLY A 81 -29.17 3.78 19.44
C GLY A 81 -27.95 3.66 20.35
N VAL A 82 -28.07 2.84 21.38
CA VAL A 82 -26.96 2.47 22.25
C VAL A 82 -26.16 1.34 21.59
N ARG A 83 -24.84 1.42 21.64
CA ARG A 83 -23.98 0.31 21.19
C ARG A 83 -24.06 -0.84 22.18
N ARG A 84 -24.14 -2.06 21.66
CA ARG A 84 -23.99 -3.26 22.48
C ARG A 84 -22.59 -3.27 23.13
N GLY A 85 -22.50 -3.60 24.41
CA GLY A 85 -21.22 -3.64 25.13
C GLY A 85 -20.61 -2.28 25.49
N VAL A 86 -21.38 -1.18 25.32
CA VAL A 86 -20.98 0.18 25.73
C VAL A 86 -22.04 0.67 26.72
N GLU A 87 -21.75 0.54 28.01
CA GLU A 87 -22.71 0.87 29.07
C GLU A 87 -22.47 2.27 29.65
N SER A 88 -21.23 2.62 29.87
CA SER A 88 -20.81 3.90 30.47
C SER A 88 -20.41 4.95 29.43
N GLY A 89 -20.32 4.58 28.17
CA GLY A 89 -19.95 5.48 27.07
C GLY A 89 -18.51 5.96 27.12
N THR A 90 -17.60 5.19 27.74
CA THR A 90 -16.20 5.55 27.83
C THR A 90 -15.44 5.18 26.56
N LEU A 91 -14.29 5.84 26.35
CA LEU A 91 -13.41 5.53 25.22
C LEU A 91 -12.90 4.09 25.28
N GLU A 92 -12.59 3.57 26.45
CA GLU A 92 -12.10 2.21 26.66
C GLU A 92 -13.14 1.16 26.27
N GLU A 93 -14.42 1.38 26.61
CA GLU A 93 -15.51 0.50 26.17
C GLU A 93 -15.65 0.51 24.65
N LEU A 94 -15.59 1.71 24.04
CA LEU A 94 -15.63 1.85 22.59
C LEU A 94 -14.44 1.15 21.91
N GLN A 95 -13.23 1.29 22.44
CA GLN A 95 -12.03 0.60 21.92
C GLN A 95 -12.15 -0.92 21.98
N THR A 96 -12.90 -1.42 22.96
CA THR A 96 -13.17 -2.85 23.09
C THR A 96 -14.25 -3.33 22.13
N GLN A 97 -15.23 -2.49 21.81
CA GLN A 97 -16.39 -2.86 21.00
C GLN A 97 -16.16 -2.61 19.50
N VAL A 98 -15.64 -1.44 19.13
CA VAL A 98 -15.55 -1.02 17.73
C VAL A 98 -14.37 -1.71 17.04
N SER A 99 -14.67 -2.47 15.99
CA SER A 99 -13.69 -3.26 15.22
C SER A 99 -13.76 -3.01 13.72
N GLN A 100 -14.74 -2.24 13.24
CA GLN A 100 -15.00 -2.06 11.82
C GLN A 100 -15.19 -0.60 11.42
N LEU A 101 -14.69 -0.24 10.24
CA LEU A 101 -15.00 0.98 9.52
C LEU A 101 -15.76 0.60 8.24
N VAL A 102 -17.02 1.02 8.13
CA VAL A 102 -17.86 0.68 6.97
C VAL A 102 -18.02 1.89 6.07
N LEU A 103 -17.58 1.76 4.83
CA LEU A 103 -17.65 2.79 3.81
C LEU A 103 -18.86 2.57 2.90
N HIS A 104 -19.59 3.66 2.64
CA HIS A 104 -20.74 3.71 1.77
C HIS A 104 -20.57 4.78 0.69
N PHE A 105 -21.31 4.71 -0.39
CA PHE A 105 -21.65 5.89 -1.17
C PHE A 105 -23.09 6.31 -0.84
N ASP A 106 -23.33 7.60 -0.75
CA ASP A 106 -24.59 8.15 -0.28
C ASP A 106 -25.71 8.23 -1.36
N GLY A 107 -25.38 7.98 -2.63
CA GLY A 107 -26.32 8.05 -3.76
C GLY A 107 -26.74 9.46 -4.15
N CYS A 108 -26.15 10.50 -3.57
CA CYS A 108 -26.54 11.89 -3.71
C CYS A 108 -25.48 12.72 -4.46
N VAL A 109 -25.79 13.99 -4.69
CA VAL A 109 -24.90 14.95 -5.36
C VAL A 109 -24.15 15.87 -4.38
N ASN A 110 -24.61 15.92 -3.13
CA ASN A 110 -23.95 16.59 -2.01
C ASN A 110 -24.42 15.96 -0.68
N SER A 111 -23.55 16.00 0.31
CA SER A 111 -23.78 15.37 1.61
C SER A 111 -24.98 15.96 2.36
N ARG A 112 -25.27 17.28 2.21
CA ARG A 112 -26.44 17.91 2.84
C ARG A 112 -27.76 17.31 2.36
N SER A 113 -27.90 17.08 1.05
CA SER A 113 -29.13 16.48 0.51
C SER A 113 -29.26 15.02 0.93
N CYS A 114 -28.13 14.31 1.06
CA CYS A 114 -28.13 12.94 1.55
C CYS A 114 -28.49 12.87 3.02
N PHE A 115 -27.89 13.69 3.88
CA PHE A 115 -28.23 13.77 5.29
C PHE A 115 -29.74 13.94 5.49
N LYS A 116 -30.35 14.91 4.79
CA LYS A 116 -31.79 15.10 4.85
C LYS A 116 -32.58 13.87 4.43
N SER A 117 -32.19 13.25 3.34
CA SER A 117 -32.84 12.06 2.81
C SER A 117 -32.78 10.89 3.80
N MET A 118 -31.61 10.63 4.39
CA MET A 118 -31.41 9.58 5.40
C MET A 118 -32.18 9.88 6.69
N HIS A 119 -32.09 11.11 7.18
CA HIS A 119 -32.68 11.55 8.44
C HIS A 119 -34.20 11.46 8.42
N ASN A 120 -34.84 11.74 7.26
CA ASN A 120 -36.29 11.77 7.08
C ASN A 120 -36.86 10.41 6.60
N ARG A 121 -36.06 9.38 6.41
CA ARG A 121 -36.47 8.11 5.81
C ARG A 121 -37.03 7.13 6.84
N PRO A 122 -38.15 6.42 6.56
CA PRO A 122 -38.54 5.26 7.36
C PRO A 122 -37.47 4.20 7.40
N ARG A 123 -37.27 3.54 8.54
CA ARG A 123 -36.32 2.42 8.63
C ARG A 123 -36.82 1.21 7.86
N PRO A 124 -35.91 0.39 7.29
CA PRO A 124 -36.29 -0.84 6.61
C PRO A 124 -37.05 -1.83 7.51
N SER A 125 -36.74 -1.85 8.80
CA SER A 125 -37.44 -2.66 9.82
C SER A 125 -38.90 -2.22 10.04
N GLY A 126 -39.29 -1.05 9.58
CA GLY A 126 -40.61 -0.46 9.88
C GLY A 126 -40.75 0.12 11.30
N GLU A 127 -39.73 -0.02 12.14
CA GLU A 127 -39.71 0.49 13.51
C GLU A 127 -39.01 1.85 13.59
N GLY A 128 -39.73 2.93 13.46
CA GLY A 128 -39.25 4.30 13.60
C GLY A 128 -38.70 4.91 12.33
N CYS A 129 -38.07 6.06 12.46
CA CYS A 129 -37.65 6.94 11.37
C CYS A 129 -36.20 7.34 11.47
N GLY A 130 -35.61 7.58 10.30
CA GLY A 130 -34.23 8.03 10.13
C GLY A 130 -33.19 6.94 10.14
N LEU A 131 -32.29 7.07 9.18
CA LEU A 131 -30.98 6.41 9.12
C LEU A 131 -29.93 7.43 9.55
N SER A 132 -28.76 6.97 9.92
CA SER A 132 -27.62 7.82 10.25
C SER A 132 -26.30 7.11 9.92
N ALA A 133 -25.28 7.90 9.66
CA ALA A 133 -23.89 7.48 9.65
C ALA A 133 -23.13 8.40 10.62
N HIS A 134 -21.99 7.99 11.12
CA HIS A 134 -21.19 8.84 12.01
C HIS A 134 -20.53 9.98 11.25
N PHE A 135 -20.13 9.71 10.01
CA PHE A 135 -19.49 10.70 9.15
C PHE A 135 -20.13 10.75 7.76
N MET A 136 -20.06 11.93 7.17
CA MET A 136 -20.31 12.13 5.74
C MET A 136 -19.12 12.89 5.14
N ILE A 137 -18.66 12.47 3.97
CA ILE A 137 -17.55 13.12 3.25
C ILE A 137 -18.12 13.72 1.96
N ASP A 138 -18.11 15.05 1.86
CA ASP A 138 -18.65 15.74 0.69
C ASP A 138 -17.69 15.64 -0.52
N ALA A 139 -18.15 16.12 -1.65
CA ALA A 139 -17.41 16.03 -2.93
C ALA A 139 -16.07 16.79 -2.92
N ASP A 140 -15.91 17.80 -2.07
CA ASP A 140 -14.69 18.58 -1.86
C ASP A 140 -13.76 18.01 -0.78
N GLY A 141 -14.14 16.86 -0.17
CA GLY A 141 -13.39 16.24 0.92
C GLY A 141 -13.67 16.79 2.31
N THR A 142 -14.62 17.71 2.46
CA THR A 142 -15.06 18.17 3.79
C THR A 142 -15.71 17.02 4.55
N ILE A 143 -15.28 16.81 5.79
CA ILE A 143 -15.80 15.76 6.68
C ILE A 143 -16.86 16.36 7.58
N TYR A 144 -18.06 15.82 7.54
CA TYR A 144 -19.13 16.15 8.47
C TYR A 144 -19.28 15.03 9.48
N GLN A 145 -19.11 15.32 10.76
CA GLN A 145 -19.45 14.38 11.83
C GLN A 145 -20.89 14.68 12.30
N THR A 146 -21.75 13.66 12.26
CA THR A 146 -23.17 13.79 12.53
C THR A 146 -23.59 13.36 13.94
N LEU A 147 -22.77 12.51 14.58
CA LEU A 147 -22.94 11.92 15.91
C LEU A 147 -21.58 11.71 16.57
N ASP A 148 -21.52 11.73 17.90
CA ASP A 148 -20.39 11.17 18.64
C ASP A 148 -20.32 9.64 18.39
N LEU A 149 -19.13 9.08 18.35
CA LEU A 149 -18.91 7.67 18.07
C LEU A 149 -19.39 6.73 19.19
N VAL A 150 -19.71 7.27 20.35
CA VAL A 150 -20.36 6.53 21.43
C VAL A 150 -21.74 6.02 21.02
N GLU A 151 -22.40 6.74 20.12
CA GLU A 151 -23.71 6.37 19.61
C GLU A 151 -23.60 5.23 18.58
N ARG A 152 -24.62 4.43 18.47
CA ARG A 152 -24.79 3.44 17.41
C ARG A 152 -25.56 4.08 16.25
N ALA A 153 -24.89 4.44 15.18
CA ALA A 153 -25.53 4.89 13.96
C ALA A 153 -26.28 3.74 13.26
N PHE A 154 -27.27 4.07 12.42
CA PHE A 154 -28.09 3.10 11.68
C PHE A 154 -27.74 3.11 10.20
N HIS A 155 -26.70 2.35 9.79
CA HIS A 155 -26.16 2.36 8.42
C HIS A 155 -25.88 0.96 7.83
N ALA A 156 -25.64 -0.08 8.67
CA ALA A 156 -25.17 -1.39 8.23
C ALA A 156 -25.79 -2.54 9.06
N GLU A 157 -27.06 -2.42 9.41
CA GLU A 157 -27.87 -3.44 10.11
C GLU A 157 -27.15 -4.13 11.29
N GLU A 158 -26.72 -5.38 11.12
CA GLU A 158 -26.09 -6.17 12.20
C GLU A 158 -24.74 -5.60 12.63
N ALA A 159 -23.99 -4.98 11.70
CA ALA A 159 -22.70 -4.39 11.97
C ALA A 159 -22.77 -3.04 12.71
N ASN A 160 -23.94 -2.43 12.90
CA ASN A 160 -24.10 -1.11 13.50
C ASN A 160 -23.45 -0.96 14.88
N SER A 161 -23.43 -2.02 15.70
CA SER A 161 -22.83 -1.94 17.04
C SER A 161 -21.30 -2.00 17.04
N ASP A 162 -20.72 -2.66 16.05
CA ASP A 162 -19.30 -2.98 16.00
C ASP A 162 -18.56 -2.06 15.02
N SER A 163 -19.28 -1.16 14.32
CA SER A 163 -18.73 -0.38 13.23
C SER A 163 -18.95 1.14 13.37
N ILE A 164 -18.11 1.87 12.63
CA ILE A 164 -18.24 3.30 12.35
C ILE A 164 -18.65 3.43 10.89
N GLY A 165 -19.78 4.09 10.61
CA GLY A 165 -20.30 4.31 9.26
C GLY A 165 -19.81 5.62 8.66
N VAL A 166 -19.37 5.59 7.41
CA VAL A 166 -18.96 6.75 6.62
C VAL A 166 -19.69 6.75 5.29
N GLU A 167 -20.51 7.75 5.04
CA GLU A 167 -21.17 8.01 3.77
C GLU A 167 -20.32 8.96 2.93
N ILE A 168 -20.00 8.57 1.71
CA ILE A 168 -19.16 9.36 0.81
C ILE A 168 -20.01 9.89 -0.34
N CYS A 169 -20.01 11.19 -0.54
CA CYS A 169 -20.83 11.84 -1.54
C CYS A 169 -20.48 11.37 -2.95
N ASN A 170 -21.30 10.49 -3.48
CA ASN A 170 -21.18 9.97 -4.85
C ASN A 170 -22.54 9.43 -5.30
N ARG A 171 -22.96 9.80 -6.52
CA ARG A 171 -24.21 9.29 -7.12
C ARG A 171 -24.20 7.76 -7.29
N GLY A 172 -23.01 7.16 -7.27
CA GLY A 172 -22.79 5.74 -7.47
C GLY A 172 -23.03 5.36 -8.92
N ARG A 173 -24.27 4.98 -9.25
CA ARG A 173 -24.63 4.49 -10.58
C ARG A 173 -24.62 5.57 -11.65
N VAL A 174 -24.06 5.24 -12.81
CA VAL A 174 -24.13 6.07 -14.02
C VAL A 174 -25.48 5.88 -14.69
N ASP A 175 -26.27 6.92 -14.69
CA ASP A 175 -27.50 7.03 -15.50
C ASP A 175 -27.44 8.30 -16.34
N ARG A 176 -27.16 8.14 -17.62
CA ARG A 176 -26.99 9.28 -18.54
C ARG A 176 -28.31 10.04 -18.79
N SER A 177 -29.44 9.43 -18.50
CA SER A 177 -30.76 10.08 -18.61
C SER A 177 -30.95 11.15 -17.50
N GLU A 178 -30.23 11.01 -16.38
CA GLU A 178 -30.24 11.98 -15.28
C GLU A 178 -29.30 13.17 -15.47
N TRP A 179 -28.35 13.12 -16.44
CA TRP A 179 -27.35 14.17 -16.66
C TRP A 179 -27.89 15.60 -16.75
N PRO A 180 -29.07 15.86 -17.34
CA PRO A 180 -29.63 17.23 -17.33
C PRO A 180 -29.94 17.76 -15.94
N LYS A 181 -30.14 16.89 -14.95
CA LYS A 181 -30.48 17.21 -13.56
C LYS A 181 -29.27 17.20 -12.63
N LEU A 182 -28.15 16.62 -13.07
CA LEU A 182 -26.93 16.49 -12.27
C LEU A 182 -26.02 17.71 -12.48
N PRO A 183 -25.13 18.02 -11.51
CA PRO A 183 -24.05 18.97 -11.70
C PRO A 183 -23.24 18.68 -12.95
N ALA A 184 -22.71 19.72 -13.61
CA ALA A 184 -22.09 19.60 -14.93
C ALA A 184 -20.87 18.66 -14.94
N ASP A 185 -20.15 18.57 -13.83
CA ASP A 185 -18.99 17.71 -13.67
C ASP A 185 -19.31 16.20 -13.77
N TYR A 186 -20.54 15.78 -13.47
CA TYR A 186 -20.96 14.39 -13.65
C TYR A 186 -20.90 13.90 -15.12
N ARG A 187 -20.94 14.83 -16.08
CA ARG A 187 -20.83 14.48 -17.51
C ARG A 187 -19.41 14.15 -17.95
N THR A 188 -18.43 14.68 -17.22
CA THR A 188 -16.99 14.50 -17.51
C THR A 188 -16.28 13.69 -16.45
N ARG A 189 -16.97 13.34 -15.35
CA ARG A 189 -16.40 12.53 -14.28
C ARG A 189 -16.05 11.14 -14.80
N PRO A 190 -14.86 10.61 -14.50
CA PRO A 190 -14.49 9.25 -14.86
C PRO A 190 -15.51 8.24 -14.33
N THR A 191 -15.74 7.20 -15.11
CA THR A 191 -16.60 6.07 -14.75
C THR A 191 -15.82 4.77 -14.90
N ARG A 192 -16.19 3.78 -14.10
CA ARG A 192 -15.59 2.46 -14.14
C ARG A 192 -16.66 1.39 -14.07
N GLU A 193 -16.48 0.32 -14.85
CA GLU A 193 -17.28 -0.88 -14.69
C GLU A 193 -16.73 -1.68 -13.51
N VAL A 194 -17.62 -2.09 -12.61
CA VAL A 194 -17.30 -2.93 -11.45
C VAL A 194 -18.27 -4.12 -11.43
N VAL A 195 -17.74 -5.28 -10.98
CA VAL A 195 -18.57 -6.47 -10.75
C VAL A 195 -18.66 -6.67 -9.24
N ILE A 196 -19.86 -6.60 -8.71
CA ILE A 196 -20.12 -6.70 -7.27
C ILE A 196 -21.25 -7.73 -7.06
N ASN A 197 -21.01 -8.72 -6.20
CA ASN A 197 -21.94 -9.81 -5.96
C ASN A 197 -22.41 -10.50 -7.26
N GLY A 198 -21.52 -10.60 -8.26
CA GLY A 198 -21.80 -11.15 -9.58
C GLY A 198 -22.54 -10.22 -10.56
N TYR A 199 -22.91 -9.01 -10.16
CA TYR A 199 -23.61 -8.05 -11.00
C TYR A 199 -22.67 -6.97 -11.53
N ARG A 200 -22.83 -6.59 -12.81
CA ARG A 200 -22.08 -5.48 -13.42
C ARG A 200 -22.75 -4.15 -13.15
N HIS A 201 -21.95 -3.18 -12.74
CA HIS A 201 -22.39 -1.80 -12.51
C HIS A 201 -21.42 -0.85 -13.22
N GLU A 202 -21.95 0.14 -13.93
CA GLU A 202 -21.17 1.31 -14.33
C GLU A 202 -21.32 2.36 -13.24
N ALA A 203 -20.22 2.73 -12.60
CA ALA A 203 -20.19 3.62 -11.43
C ALA A 203 -19.28 4.80 -11.65
N TYR A 204 -19.65 5.96 -11.09
CA TYR A 204 -18.80 7.13 -11.05
C TYR A 204 -17.62 6.93 -10.08
N GLU A 205 -16.42 7.31 -10.51
CA GLU A 205 -15.27 7.33 -9.63
C GLU A 205 -15.37 8.43 -8.57
N PHE A 206 -14.68 8.22 -7.43
CA PHE A 206 -14.58 9.21 -6.36
C PHE A 206 -13.52 10.26 -6.70
N ARG A 207 -13.62 11.42 -6.09
CA ARG A 207 -12.68 12.52 -6.31
C ARG A 207 -11.42 12.34 -5.48
N PRO A 208 -10.27 12.89 -5.92
CA PRO A 208 -9.03 12.85 -5.16
C PRO A 208 -9.18 13.36 -3.72
N GLU A 209 -9.91 14.47 -3.54
CA GLU A 209 -10.16 15.11 -2.25
C GLU A 209 -10.93 14.19 -1.29
N GLN A 210 -11.82 13.37 -1.83
CA GLN A 210 -12.56 12.37 -1.04
C GLN A 210 -11.65 11.24 -0.56
N TYR A 211 -10.76 10.73 -1.40
CA TYR A 211 -9.74 9.75 -0.97
C TYR A 211 -8.84 10.30 0.11
N ASP A 212 -8.38 11.53 -0.04
CA ASP A 212 -7.54 12.20 0.96
C ASP A 212 -8.26 12.33 2.30
N ALA A 213 -9.56 12.66 2.29
CA ALA A 213 -10.40 12.75 3.49
C ALA A 213 -10.64 11.36 4.11
N ILE A 214 -10.95 10.33 3.30
CA ILE A 214 -11.11 8.95 3.76
C ILE A 214 -9.83 8.48 4.46
N VAL A 215 -8.67 8.68 3.85
CA VAL A 215 -7.38 8.26 4.42
C VAL A 215 -7.09 9.00 5.72
N ALA A 216 -7.27 10.32 5.76
CA ALA A 216 -7.02 11.12 6.97
C ALA A 216 -7.94 10.71 8.12
N LEU A 217 -9.25 10.59 7.87
CA LEU A 217 -10.22 10.13 8.85
C LEU A 217 -9.90 8.71 9.33
N SER A 218 -9.65 7.79 8.39
CA SER A 218 -9.33 6.40 8.73
C SER A 218 -8.07 6.30 9.58
N ARG A 219 -6.99 7.04 9.27
CA ARG A 219 -5.77 7.07 10.11
C ARG A 219 -6.07 7.49 11.55
N THR A 220 -6.92 8.48 11.74
CA THR A 220 -7.32 8.90 13.10
C THR A 220 -8.13 7.83 13.78
N LEU A 221 -9.10 7.23 13.09
CA LEU A 221 -9.93 6.16 13.66
C LEU A 221 -9.11 4.90 14.00
N LEU A 222 -8.14 4.51 13.17
CA LEU A 222 -7.25 3.37 13.45
C LEU A 222 -6.37 3.61 14.69
N ARG A 223 -5.97 4.87 14.94
CA ARG A 223 -5.25 5.22 16.18
C ARG A 223 -6.13 5.14 17.42
N VAL A 224 -7.37 5.58 17.29
CA VAL A 224 -8.33 5.60 18.39
C VAL A 224 -8.87 4.20 18.67
N PHE A 225 -9.13 3.40 17.64
CA PHE A 225 -9.72 2.06 17.73
C PHE A 225 -8.75 0.97 17.28
N PRO A 226 -7.98 0.37 18.18
CA PRO A 226 -6.91 -0.56 17.83
C PRO A 226 -7.40 -1.87 17.19
N LYS A 227 -8.69 -2.20 17.32
CA LYS A 227 -9.28 -3.35 16.63
C LYS A 227 -9.52 -3.10 15.14
N ILE A 228 -9.76 -1.86 14.72
CA ILE A 228 -9.85 -1.57 13.28
C ILE A 228 -8.45 -1.65 12.68
N LYS A 229 -8.23 -2.61 11.80
CA LYS A 229 -6.93 -2.84 11.15
C LYS A 229 -6.90 -2.15 9.78
N PRO A 230 -5.70 -1.71 9.29
CA PRO A 230 -5.54 -1.11 7.97
C PRO A 230 -5.59 -2.15 6.84
N ILE A 231 -6.64 -2.96 6.83
CA ILE A 231 -6.88 -4.03 5.87
C ILE A 231 -8.32 -3.96 5.35
N VAL A 232 -8.51 -4.48 4.15
CA VAL A 232 -9.81 -4.73 3.52
C VAL A 232 -9.94 -6.22 3.21
N PRO A 233 -11.15 -6.76 3.04
CA PRO A 233 -11.30 -8.13 2.55
C PRO A 233 -10.61 -8.29 1.20
N GLU A 234 -9.72 -9.25 1.09
CA GLU A 234 -8.96 -9.49 -0.14
C GLU A 234 -8.70 -10.97 -0.39
N LEU A 235 -8.52 -11.30 -1.66
CA LEU A 235 -8.09 -12.61 -2.11
C LEU A 235 -7.00 -12.43 -3.17
N ASN A 236 -5.84 -13.07 -2.97
CA ASN A 236 -4.70 -12.95 -3.88
C ASN A 236 -4.26 -11.50 -4.16
N GLY A 237 -4.28 -10.64 -3.13
CA GLY A 237 -3.94 -9.22 -3.24
C GLY A 237 -4.97 -8.38 -4.00
N GLN A 238 -6.16 -8.93 -4.29
CA GLN A 238 -7.27 -8.20 -4.88
C GLN A 238 -8.39 -8.04 -3.86
N PRO A 239 -8.97 -6.83 -3.72
CA PRO A 239 -10.14 -6.63 -2.88
C PRO A 239 -11.28 -7.55 -3.32
N ILE A 240 -11.92 -8.18 -2.34
CA ILE A 240 -13.12 -8.97 -2.57
C ILE A 240 -14.28 -8.01 -2.84
N MET A 241 -15.02 -8.29 -3.92
CA MET A 241 -16.18 -7.48 -4.32
C MET A 241 -17.50 -8.25 -4.11
N ASP A 242 -17.48 -9.21 -3.19
CA ASP A 242 -18.62 -10.04 -2.82
C ASP A 242 -18.91 -9.95 -1.32
N THR A 243 -20.14 -10.29 -0.93
CA THR A 243 -20.55 -10.34 0.47
C THR A 243 -19.81 -11.46 1.21
N LEU A 244 -19.28 -11.14 2.38
CA LEU A 244 -18.59 -12.09 3.24
C LEU A 244 -19.57 -13.08 3.90
N THR A 245 -19.10 -14.28 4.22
CA THR A 245 -19.90 -15.27 4.96
C THR A 245 -20.15 -14.80 6.38
N ASP A 246 -19.11 -14.29 7.04
CA ASP A 246 -19.13 -13.85 8.43
C ASP A 246 -18.54 -12.42 8.54
N PRO A 247 -19.27 -11.39 8.08
CA PRO A 247 -18.74 -10.03 8.02
C PRO A 247 -18.44 -9.43 9.39
N LEU A 248 -19.12 -9.90 10.45
CA LEU A 248 -18.93 -9.40 11.82
C LEU A 248 -17.60 -9.85 12.44
N ASP A 249 -17.02 -10.94 11.95
CA ASP A 249 -15.72 -11.44 12.43
C ASP A 249 -14.53 -10.70 11.80
N PHE A 250 -14.78 -9.84 10.81
CA PHE A 250 -13.72 -9.10 10.15
C PHE A 250 -13.39 -7.81 10.90
N GLU A 251 -12.16 -7.68 11.38
CA GLU A 251 -11.67 -6.47 12.02
C GLU A 251 -10.91 -5.60 11.01
N GLY A 252 -11.54 -4.54 10.48
CA GLY A 252 -10.89 -3.70 9.45
C GLY A 252 -11.86 -2.80 8.71
N ILE A 253 -11.55 -2.50 7.45
CA ILE A 253 -12.29 -1.57 6.60
C ILE A 253 -13.15 -2.37 5.62
N LEU A 254 -14.45 -2.17 5.69
CA LEU A 254 -15.45 -2.85 4.87
C LEU A 254 -16.19 -1.87 3.97
N GLY A 255 -16.75 -2.36 2.87
CA GLY A 255 -17.87 -1.71 2.21
C GLY A 255 -19.19 -2.35 2.63
N HIS A 256 -20.30 -1.69 2.46
CA HIS A 256 -21.63 -2.25 2.73
C HIS A 256 -21.88 -3.53 1.92
N LEU A 257 -21.32 -3.60 0.71
CA LEU A 257 -21.37 -4.81 -0.14
C LEU A 257 -20.84 -6.08 0.55
N HIS A 258 -19.88 -5.94 1.48
CA HIS A 258 -19.30 -7.05 2.23
C HIS A 258 -20.25 -7.59 3.32
N ILE A 259 -21.21 -6.77 3.75
CA ILE A 259 -22.11 -7.06 4.87
C ILE A 259 -23.46 -7.59 4.35
N GLU A 260 -24.02 -6.96 3.31
CA GLU A 260 -25.35 -7.28 2.82
C GLU A 260 -25.34 -7.55 1.30
N LYS A 261 -25.80 -8.73 0.88
CA LYS A 261 -25.77 -9.21 -0.52
C LYS A 261 -26.53 -8.30 -1.51
N LYS A 262 -27.51 -7.56 -1.05
CA LYS A 262 -28.29 -6.64 -1.91
C LYS A 262 -27.62 -5.29 -2.11
N LYS A 263 -26.54 -5.05 -1.38
CA LYS A 263 -25.79 -3.80 -1.41
C LYS A 263 -24.62 -3.90 -2.39
N TRP A 264 -24.28 -2.77 -2.99
CA TRP A 264 -23.16 -2.66 -3.91
C TRP A 264 -22.28 -1.42 -3.63
N ASP A 265 -22.66 -0.62 -2.62
CA ASP A 265 -21.85 0.49 -2.13
C ASP A 265 -20.62 -0.03 -1.34
N PRO A 266 -19.47 0.60 -1.48
CA PRO A 266 -19.19 1.89 -2.10
C PRO A 266 -18.85 1.85 -3.62
N GLY A 267 -19.28 0.85 -4.36
CA GLY A 267 -19.22 0.85 -5.83
C GLY A 267 -17.79 0.88 -6.40
N ALA A 268 -17.46 1.95 -7.12
CA ALA A 268 -16.17 2.11 -7.81
C ALA A 268 -15.04 2.62 -6.90
N LEU A 269 -15.13 2.45 -5.57
CA LEU A 269 -14.07 2.88 -4.66
C LEU A 269 -12.76 2.12 -4.94
N ASP A 270 -11.64 2.86 -5.02
CA ASP A 270 -10.31 2.27 -5.18
C ASP A 270 -9.74 1.88 -3.81
N TRP A 271 -9.96 0.63 -3.42
CA TRP A 271 -9.47 0.06 -2.18
C TRP A 271 -7.94 0.09 -2.06
N HIS A 272 -7.22 -0.15 -3.16
CA HIS A 272 -5.77 -0.08 -3.17
C HIS A 272 -5.28 1.34 -2.87
N ARG A 273 -5.97 2.38 -3.37
CA ARG A 273 -5.62 3.76 -3.06
C ARG A 273 -5.78 4.07 -1.57
N ILE A 274 -6.84 3.56 -0.94
CA ILE A 274 -7.04 3.70 0.51
C ILE A 274 -5.94 2.97 1.27
N LEU A 275 -5.67 1.71 0.93
CA LEU A 275 -4.63 0.92 1.61
C LEU A 275 -3.24 1.55 1.46
N ARG A 276 -2.89 2.05 0.27
CA ARG A 276 -1.64 2.81 0.06
C ARG A 276 -1.56 4.04 0.95
N GLY A 277 -2.67 4.79 1.02
CA GLY A 277 -2.77 5.95 1.90
C GLY A 277 -2.55 5.58 3.36
N LEU A 278 -3.13 4.48 3.84
CA LEU A 278 -3.04 4.04 5.22
C LEU A 278 -1.67 3.44 5.57
N ASN A 279 -1.16 2.58 4.73
CA ASN A 279 0.09 1.86 4.97
C ASN A 279 1.35 2.68 4.61
N GLY A 280 1.20 3.73 3.83
CA GLY A 280 2.31 4.54 3.34
C GLY A 280 3.14 3.87 2.25
N PHE A 281 2.80 2.66 1.83
CA PHE A 281 3.49 1.93 0.77
C PHE A 281 2.53 1.06 -0.05
N GLU A 282 3.02 0.64 -1.24
CA GLU A 282 2.44 -0.40 -2.08
C GLU A 282 3.46 -1.54 -2.22
N LEU A 283 2.98 -2.75 -2.38
CA LEU A 283 3.85 -3.86 -2.72
C LEU A 283 4.34 -3.71 -4.16
N PRO A 284 5.65 -3.78 -4.42
CA PRO A 284 6.16 -3.59 -5.78
C PRO A 284 5.64 -4.64 -6.76
N VAL A 285 5.30 -5.84 -6.28
CA VAL A 285 4.68 -6.91 -7.07
C VAL A 285 3.57 -7.52 -6.25
N GLN A 286 2.41 -7.77 -6.87
CA GLN A 286 1.34 -8.50 -6.23
C GLN A 286 1.71 -9.96 -6.05
N ILE A 287 1.80 -10.39 -4.81
CA ILE A 287 2.11 -11.76 -4.45
C ILE A 287 0.78 -12.51 -4.29
N ARG A 288 0.54 -13.52 -5.12
CA ARG A 288 -0.61 -14.41 -4.95
C ARG A 288 -0.42 -15.23 -3.68
N SER A 289 -1.25 -14.96 -2.68
CA SER A 289 -1.04 -15.51 -1.34
C SER A 289 -2.01 -16.61 -0.94
N PHE A 290 -3.15 -16.74 -1.63
CA PHE A 290 -4.19 -17.67 -1.17
C PHE A 290 -4.83 -18.43 -2.30
N THR A 291 -5.23 -19.66 -2.01
CA THR A 291 -6.15 -20.45 -2.84
C THR A 291 -7.60 -20.29 -2.34
N GLU A 292 -7.79 -19.90 -1.09
CA GLU A 292 -9.07 -19.68 -0.44
C GLU A 292 -9.06 -18.36 0.33
N MET A 293 -10.22 -17.74 0.50
CA MET A 293 -10.39 -16.53 1.28
C MET A 293 -10.11 -16.80 2.76
N PRO A 294 -9.23 -16.02 3.41
CA PRO A 294 -9.07 -16.08 4.86
C PRO A 294 -10.37 -15.71 5.56
N ARG A 295 -10.79 -16.53 6.53
CA ARG A 295 -12.05 -16.34 7.25
C ARG A 295 -11.94 -15.29 8.34
N THR A 296 -10.75 -15.09 8.88
CA THR A 296 -10.51 -14.13 9.95
C THR A 296 -9.37 -13.18 9.58
N GLN A 297 -9.31 -12.02 10.24
CA GLN A 297 -8.18 -11.11 10.13
C GLN A 297 -6.84 -11.78 10.45
N ARG A 298 -6.82 -12.64 11.48
CA ARG A 298 -5.62 -13.39 11.86
C ARG A 298 -5.14 -14.27 10.72
N ASP A 299 -6.05 -14.94 10.04
CA ASP A 299 -5.74 -15.76 8.87
C ASP A 299 -5.23 -14.91 7.70
N LEU A 300 -5.83 -13.73 7.48
CA LEU A 300 -5.39 -12.81 6.44
C LEU A 300 -3.95 -12.32 6.69
N VAL A 301 -3.63 -11.90 7.91
CA VAL A 301 -2.28 -11.47 8.29
C VAL A 301 -1.28 -12.63 8.16
N ALA A 302 -1.64 -13.81 8.66
CA ALA A 302 -0.81 -15.01 8.58
C ALA A 302 -0.56 -15.42 7.12
N ALA A 303 -1.59 -15.36 6.29
CA ALA A 303 -1.51 -15.75 4.89
C ALA A 303 -0.69 -14.74 4.06
N ARG A 304 -0.85 -13.42 4.27
CA ARG A 304 0.02 -12.40 3.65
C ARG A 304 1.49 -12.65 3.99
N ARG A 305 1.76 -12.90 5.26
CA ARG A 305 3.10 -13.19 5.75
C ARG A 305 3.68 -14.43 5.09
N ALA A 306 2.93 -15.53 5.03
CA ALA A 306 3.34 -16.74 4.36
C ALA A 306 3.63 -16.51 2.87
N ALA A 307 2.84 -15.66 2.21
CA ALA A 307 3.05 -15.31 0.82
C ALA A 307 4.38 -14.59 0.57
N PHE A 308 4.74 -13.60 1.42
CA PHE A 308 6.03 -12.93 1.34
C PHE A 308 7.20 -13.89 1.48
N PHE A 309 7.12 -14.78 2.47
CA PHE A 309 8.15 -15.76 2.71
C PHE A 309 8.26 -16.76 1.57
N ASN A 310 7.15 -17.27 1.08
CA ASN A 310 7.13 -18.20 -0.06
C ASN A 310 7.63 -17.56 -1.36
N ALA A 311 7.39 -16.28 -1.57
CA ALA A 311 7.86 -15.57 -2.75
C ALA A 311 9.40 -15.39 -2.72
N GLU A 312 9.97 -15.09 -1.55
CA GLU A 312 11.39 -14.99 -1.32
C GLU A 312 12.08 -16.37 -1.36
N GLU A 313 11.50 -17.37 -0.69
CA GLU A 313 12.07 -18.73 -0.61
C GLU A 313 12.15 -19.46 -1.95
N ARG A 314 11.25 -19.13 -2.88
CA ARG A 314 11.22 -19.74 -4.23
C ARG A 314 12.04 -18.96 -5.26
N ALA A 315 12.60 -17.84 -4.88
CA ALA A 315 13.39 -17.00 -5.76
C ALA A 315 14.88 -17.39 -5.72
N THR A 316 15.64 -16.90 -6.67
CA THR A 316 17.05 -17.28 -6.83
C THR A 316 18.03 -16.43 -6.04
N GLY A 317 17.55 -15.39 -5.34
CA GLY A 317 18.39 -14.48 -4.54
C GLY A 317 17.76 -14.15 -3.19
N HIS A 318 18.54 -14.26 -2.14
CA HIS A 318 18.11 -14.05 -0.76
C HIS A 318 18.90 -12.93 -0.10
N PHE A 319 18.22 -12.09 0.68
CA PHE A 319 18.90 -11.11 1.54
C PHE A 319 19.39 -11.78 2.83
N PRO A 320 20.58 -11.51 3.33
CA PRO A 320 21.63 -10.61 2.81
C PRO A 320 22.76 -11.35 2.10
N VAL A 321 22.60 -12.62 1.80
CA VAL A 321 23.69 -13.51 1.34
C VAL A 321 23.33 -14.17 0.02
N ALA A 322 24.23 -14.05 -0.96
CA ALA A 322 24.20 -14.80 -2.20
C ALA A 322 25.22 -15.95 -2.18
N PRO A 323 25.11 -16.92 -3.12
CA PRO A 323 26.12 -17.93 -3.33
C PRO A 323 27.50 -17.30 -3.53
N GLY A 324 28.58 -18.00 -3.13
CA GLY A 324 29.94 -17.50 -3.20
C GLY A 324 30.30 -16.50 -2.10
N ARG A 325 29.58 -16.50 -0.99
CA ARG A 325 29.80 -15.59 0.17
C ARG A 325 29.78 -14.11 -0.19
N LEU A 326 28.97 -13.73 -1.14
CA LEU A 326 28.79 -12.34 -1.53
C LEU A 326 27.62 -11.70 -0.76
N TRP A 327 27.72 -10.40 -0.51
CA TRP A 327 26.59 -9.62 -0.03
C TRP A 327 25.56 -9.46 -1.14
N HIS A 328 24.29 -9.67 -0.81
CA HIS A 328 23.15 -9.46 -1.68
C HIS A 328 22.24 -8.40 -1.09
N SER A 329 22.11 -7.29 -1.81
CA SER A 329 21.47 -6.08 -1.26
C SER A 329 19.95 -6.15 -1.21
N GLY A 330 19.32 -7.06 -1.95
CA GLY A 330 17.89 -7.12 -2.13
C GLY A 330 17.26 -8.47 -1.86
N VAL A 331 16.01 -8.58 -2.17
CA VAL A 331 15.23 -9.82 -2.21
C VAL A 331 14.77 -10.08 -3.63
N HIS A 332 14.78 -11.34 -4.05
CA HIS A 332 14.12 -11.72 -5.29
C HIS A 332 12.68 -12.15 -5.03
N ILE A 333 11.78 -11.76 -5.91
CA ILE A 333 10.35 -12.02 -5.83
C ILE A 333 9.92 -12.76 -7.07
N ARG A 334 9.59 -14.02 -6.93
CA ARG A 334 9.07 -14.83 -8.05
C ARG A 334 7.60 -14.49 -8.30
N ALA A 335 7.29 -14.06 -9.53
CA ALA A 335 5.95 -13.73 -9.97
C ALA A 335 5.77 -14.09 -11.45
N ALA A 336 4.54 -14.14 -11.94
CA ALA A 336 4.29 -14.45 -13.34
C ALA A 336 4.88 -13.38 -14.26
N LEU A 337 5.42 -13.81 -15.41
CA LEU A 337 5.92 -12.90 -16.43
C LEU A 337 4.82 -11.89 -16.83
N GLY A 338 5.20 -10.62 -16.98
CA GLY A 338 4.25 -9.56 -17.32
C GLY A 338 3.39 -9.06 -16.16
N THR A 339 3.58 -9.58 -14.93
CA THR A 339 2.96 -8.99 -13.74
C THR A 339 3.44 -7.55 -13.55
N ALA A 340 2.53 -6.62 -13.22
CA ALA A 340 2.87 -5.23 -13.00
C ALA A 340 3.86 -5.04 -11.85
N VAL A 341 4.91 -4.26 -12.09
CA VAL A 341 5.88 -3.80 -11.09
C VAL A 341 5.59 -2.34 -10.78
N ARG A 342 5.41 -2.02 -9.49
CA ARG A 342 4.92 -0.72 -9.03
C ARG A 342 5.89 -0.03 -8.07
N ALA A 343 5.82 1.30 -8.02
CA ALA A 343 6.57 2.10 -7.06
C ALA A 343 6.15 1.75 -5.61
N PRO A 344 7.09 1.40 -4.73
CA PRO A 344 6.74 0.99 -3.36
C PRO A 344 6.19 2.15 -2.53
N THR A 345 6.68 3.36 -2.71
CA THR A 345 6.18 4.59 -2.08
C THR A 345 6.31 5.75 -3.06
N ARG A 346 5.81 6.94 -2.66
CA ARG A 346 6.07 8.16 -3.41
C ARG A 346 7.57 8.46 -3.46
N GLY A 347 8.05 8.98 -4.57
CA GLY A 347 9.47 9.28 -4.75
C GLY A 347 9.79 9.94 -6.07
N ARG A 348 11.07 9.90 -6.44
CA ARG A 348 11.57 10.43 -7.71
C ARG A 348 12.46 9.38 -8.36
N ILE A 349 12.15 8.98 -9.59
CA ILE A 349 13.04 8.15 -10.39
C ILE A 349 14.30 8.99 -10.70
N LEU A 350 15.45 8.51 -10.28
CA LEU A 350 16.74 9.15 -10.49
C LEU A 350 17.45 8.61 -11.72
N ALA A 351 17.33 7.32 -11.95
CA ALA A 351 17.94 6.64 -13.08
C ALA A 351 17.13 5.43 -13.51
N ALA A 352 17.22 5.09 -14.79
CA ALA A 352 16.65 3.87 -15.33
C ALA A 352 17.54 3.35 -16.47
N ARG A 353 17.42 2.04 -16.73
CA ARG A 353 18.00 1.38 -17.91
C ARG A 353 16.98 0.40 -18.45
N ARG A 354 16.81 0.41 -19.78
CA ARG A 354 16.09 -0.62 -20.51
C ARG A 354 17.11 -1.61 -21.07
N GLY A 355 17.33 -2.71 -20.36
CA GLY A 355 18.23 -3.75 -20.82
C GLY A 355 17.66 -4.56 -21.99
N ALA A 356 18.46 -5.41 -22.58
CA ALA A 356 18.01 -6.33 -23.62
C ALA A 356 16.94 -7.27 -23.04
N SER A 357 15.86 -7.47 -23.79
CA SER A 357 14.92 -8.56 -23.55
C SER A 357 15.57 -9.87 -23.99
N GLY A 358 15.65 -10.85 -23.10
CA GLY A 358 16.31 -12.11 -23.38
C GLY A 358 16.27 -13.04 -22.19
N ALA A 359 17.24 -13.95 -22.08
CA ALA A 359 17.30 -14.91 -20.97
C ALA A 359 17.35 -14.24 -19.60
N SER A 360 17.97 -13.04 -19.49
CA SER A 360 17.95 -12.24 -18.27
C SER A 360 17.74 -10.77 -18.58
N SER A 361 16.75 -10.15 -17.95
CA SER A 361 16.54 -8.70 -18.06
C SER A 361 17.56 -7.95 -17.21
N THR A 362 18.28 -7.01 -17.82
CA THR A 362 19.19 -6.10 -17.14
C THR A 362 18.55 -4.71 -16.91
N SER A 363 17.25 -4.59 -17.15
CA SER A 363 16.52 -3.35 -16.91
C SER A 363 16.37 -3.09 -15.42
N PHE A 364 16.43 -1.80 -15.05
CA PHE A 364 16.16 -1.37 -13.68
C PHE A 364 15.53 0.03 -13.64
N VAL A 365 14.95 0.34 -12.48
CA VAL A 365 14.51 1.68 -12.08
C VAL A 365 15.03 1.94 -10.67
N LEU A 366 15.75 3.05 -10.49
CA LEU A 366 16.27 3.54 -9.21
C LEU A 366 15.44 4.73 -8.77
N ILE A 367 14.87 4.65 -7.56
CA ILE A 367 13.97 5.67 -7.01
C ILE A 367 14.54 6.17 -5.68
N ARG A 368 14.57 7.49 -5.50
CA ARG A 368 14.80 8.12 -4.20
C ARG A 368 13.46 8.42 -3.55
N HIS A 369 13.37 8.14 -2.27
CA HIS A 369 12.21 8.40 -1.42
C HIS A 369 12.62 9.34 -0.29
N ASP A 370 11.92 10.45 -0.17
CA ASP A 370 12.04 11.37 0.96
C ASP A 370 10.68 11.38 1.67
N LEU A 371 10.62 10.77 2.84
CA LEU A 371 9.38 10.58 3.61
C LEU A 371 9.54 11.16 5.00
N GLU A 372 8.43 11.58 5.56
CA GLU A 372 8.30 11.91 6.97
C GLU A 372 7.56 10.76 7.66
N VAL A 373 8.21 10.11 8.62
CA VAL A 373 7.68 8.95 9.34
C VAL A 373 7.61 9.31 10.82
N GLY A 374 6.38 9.61 11.28
CA GLY A 374 6.21 10.36 12.51
C GLY A 374 6.84 11.74 12.34
N ASP A 375 7.65 12.16 13.31
CA ASP A 375 8.41 13.43 13.26
C ASP A 375 9.84 13.26 12.71
N THR A 376 10.15 12.12 12.12
CA THR A 376 11.50 11.81 11.64
C THR A 376 11.54 11.78 10.11
N PRO A 377 12.28 12.70 9.45
CA PRO A 377 12.52 12.61 8.03
C PRO A 377 13.46 11.45 7.74
N ILE A 378 13.10 10.62 6.76
CA ILE A 378 13.93 9.54 6.27
C ILE A 378 14.13 9.66 4.76
N THR A 379 15.37 9.48 4.33
CA THR A 379 15.72 9.34 2.91
C THR A 379 16.22 7.92 2.68
N PHE A 380 15.60 7.24 1.73
CA PHE A 380 16.05 5.92 1.29
C PHE A 380 15.86 5.77 -0.22
N TYR A 381 16.43 4.71 -0.76
CA TYR A 381 16.38 4.40 -2.17
C TYR A 381 15.78 3.02 -2.36
N SER A 382 15.00 2.85 -3.44
CA SER A 382 14.61 1.53 -3.91
C SER A 382 15.13 1.27 -5.32
N LEU A 383 15.65 0.08 -5.52
CA LEU A 383 16.06 -0.43 -6.82
C LEU A 383 15.16 -1.61 -7.18
N LEU A 384 14.51 -1.52 -8.34
CA LEU A 384 13.76 -2.62 -8.91
C LEU A 384 14.46 -3.03 -10.19
N ALA A 385 15.06 -4.23 -10.19
CA ALA A 385 15.80 -4.76 -11.33
C ALA A 385 15.16 -6.05 -11.85
N HIS A 386 15.65 -6.56 -12.97
CA HIS A 386 15.07 -7.68 -13.72
C HIS A 386 13.63 -7.41 -14.17
N ILE A 387 13.29 -6.16 -14.39
CA ILE A 387 11.99 -5.76 -14.90
C ILE A 387 11.99 -5.75 -16.43
N ASP A 388 10.82 -5.92 -17.03
CA ASP A 388 10.61 -5.71 -18.47
C ASP A 388 10.06 -4.30 -18.69
N LEU A 389 10.77 -3.54 -19.53
CA LEU A 389 10.40 -2.18 -19.91
C LEU A 389 10.10 -2.15 -21.42
N PRO A 390 8.89 -1.79 -21.84
CA PRO A 390 8.60 -1.57 -23.25
C PRO A 390 9.44 -0.39 -23.80
N THR A 391 9.65 -0.35 -25.11
CA THR A 391 10.27 0.83 -25.73
C THR A 391 9.44 2.08 -25.45
N ALA A 392 10.09 3.20 -25.20
CA ALA A 392 9.41 4.45 -24.83
C ALA A 392 8.40 4.95 -25.90
N THR A 393 8.49 4.45 -27.11
CA THR A 393 7.58 4.78 -28.24
C THR A 393 6.47 3.75 -28.44
N SER A 394 6.49 2.62 -27.76
CA SER A 394 5.48 1.57 -27.93
C SER A 394 4.10 1.97 -27.41
N VAL A 395 3.05 1.27 -27.85
CA VAL A 395 1.71 1.47 -27.31
C VAL A 395 1.64 1.11 -25.84
N ASP A 396 2.39 0.09 -25.43
CA ASP A 396 2.44 -0.39 -24.04
C ASP A 396 3.11 0.62 -23.09
N ALA A 397 4.05 1.41 -23.58
CA ALA A 397 4.65 2.52 -22.80
C ALA A 397 3.62 3.56 -22.34
N ARG A 398 2.49 3.70 -23.05
CA ARG A 398 1.42 4.65 -22.69
C ARG A 398 0.71 4.28 -21.38
N SER A 399 0.81 3.04 -20.95
CA SER A 399 0.29 2.58 -19.65
C SER A 399 1.23 2.87 -18.48
N ILE A 400 2.49 3.26 -18.76
CA ILE A 400 3.52 3.53 -17.76
C ILE A 400 3.76 5.05 -17.70
N PRO A 401 3.28 5.74 -16.64
CA PRO A 401 3.25 7.21 -16.61
C PRO A 401 4.61 7.88 -16.83
N TRP A 402 5.68 7.34 -16.21
CA TRP A 402 7.01 7.93 -16.36
C TRP A 402 7.62 7.72 -17.74
N LEU A 403 7.35 6.61 -18.44
CA LEU A 403 7.74 6.41 -19.83
C LEU A 403 6.93 7.30 -20.78
N GLN A 404 5.65 7.49 -20.49
CA GLN A 404 4.81 8.44 -21.24
C GLN A 404 5.35 9.87 -21.11
N ALA A 405 5.77 10.27 -19.91
CA ALA A 405 6.39 11.58 -19.71
C ALA A 405 7.69 11.73 -20.51
N LEU A 406 8.53 10.68 -20.57
CA LEU A 406 9.72 10.65 -21.42
C LEU A 406 9.42 10.76 -22.92
N ALA A 407 8.28 10.26 -23.38
CA ALA A 407 7.89 10.41 -24.79
C ALA A 407 7.72 11.88 -25.21
N HIS A 408 7.47 12.76 -24.25
CA HIS A 408 7.38 14.21 -24.44
C HIS A 408 8.65 14.98 -24.00
N GLY A 409 9.64 14.26 -23.45
CA GLY A 409 10.93 14.81 -23.01
C GLY A 409 11.99 14.89 -24.13
N PRO A 410 13.26 15.16 -23.74
CA PRO A 410 14.38 15.25 -24.68
C PRO A 410 14.54 13.95 -25.49
N PRO A 411 14.61 14.04 -26.84
CA PRO A 411 14.69 12.84 -27.69
C PRO A 411 15.92 11.96 -27.42
N GLU A 412 17.04 12.59 -27.02
CA GLU A 412 18.29 11.91 -26.69
C GLU A 412 18.17 11.00 -25.49
N VAL A 413 17.49 11.42 -24.42
CA VAL A 413 17.26 10.60 -23.22
C VAL A 413 16.47 9.34 -23.57
N ARG A 414 15.43 9.50 -24.40
CA ARG A 414 14.63 8.38 -24.88
C ARG A 414 15.43 7.43 -25.76
N ALA A 415 16.22 7.96 -26.70
CA ALA A 415 17.08 7.16 -27.58
C ALA A 415 18.13 6.39 -26.77
N ASP A 416 18.72 7.01 -25.77
CA ASP A 416 19.69 6.35 -24.87
C ASP A 416 19.04 5.27 -24.03
N LEU A 417 17.83 5.48 -23.49
CA LEU A 417 17.06 4.45 -22.77
C LEU A 417 16.77 3.25 -23.70
N ASP A 418 16.27 3.52 -24.92
CA ASP A 418 15.94 2.48 -25.90
C ASP A 418 17.19 1.75 -26.41
N ALA A 419 18.37 2.40 -26.36
CA ALA A 419 19.69 1.81 -26.67
C ALA A 419 20.29 0.99 -25.49
N GLY A 420 19.60 0.89 -24.36
CA GLY A 420 20.05 0.13 -23.19
C GLY A 420 21.07 0.85 -22.31
N LYS A 421 21.22 2.16 -22.47
CA LYS A 421 22.09 2.97 -21.62
C LYS A 421 21.36 3.34 -20.31
N VAL A 422 22.14 3.64 -19.28
CA VAL A 422 21.63 4.27 -18.07
C VAL A 422 21.29 5.71 -18.38
N VAL A 423 20.03 6.10 -18.13
CA VAL A 423 19.57 7.49 -18.30
C VAL A 423 19.29 8.10 -16.93
N LEU A 424 19.67 9.36 -16.77
CA LEU A 424 19.37 10.17 -15.59
C LEU A 424 17.99 10.79 -15.74
N LEU A 425 17.22 10.75 -14.68
CA LEU A 425 15.84 11.22 -14.64
C LEU A 425 15.60 12.06 -13.38
N ASP A 426 14.52 12.82 -13.41
CA ASP A 426 13.95 13.52 -12.26
C ASP A 426 12.43 13.42 -12.32
N GLN A 427 11.93 12.19 -12.38
CA GLN A 427 10.52 11.91 -12.62
C GLN A 427 9.82 11.55 -11.34
N ARG A 428 8.82 12.33 -10.94
CA ARG A 428 8.00 12.03 -9.75
C ARG A 428 7.15 10.78 -9.98
N VAL A 429 7.04 9.97 -8.95
CA VAL A 429 6.14 8.80 -8.87
C VAL A 429 5.42 8.79 -7.53
N GLU A 430 4.18 8.32 -7.58
CA GLU A 430 3.38 8.07 -6.38
C GLU A 430 3.40 6.56 -6.04
N ALA A 431 3.08 6.21 -4.80
CA ALA A 431 2.94 4.81 -4.40
C ALA A 431 1.94 4.09 -5.32
N GLY A 432 2.35 2.95 -5.87
CA GLY A 432 1.52 2.15 -6.78
C GLY A 432 1.57 2.56 -8.25
N ASP A 433 2.31 3.60 -8.62
CA ASP A 433 2.54 3.92 -10.02
C ASP A 433 3.25 2.78 -10.73
N LEU A 434 2.79 2.46 -11.93
CA LEU A 434 3.36 1.40 -12.75
C LEU A 434 4.77 1.81 -13.21
N LEU A 435 5.76 0.98 -12.87
CA LEU A 435 7.16 1.18 -13.25
C LEU A 435 7.55 0.35 -14.46
N GLY A 436 7.02 -0.86 -14.59
CA GLY A 436 7.30 -1.85 -15.61
C GLY A 436 6.60 -3.16 -15.31
N TYR A 437 7.14 -4.23 -15.83
CA TYR A 437 6.58 -5.57 -15.66
C TYR A 437 7.66 -6.55 -15.18
N VAL A 438 7.25 -7.64 -14.57
CA VAL A 438 8.18 -8.73 -14.17
C VAL A 438 8.83 -9.28 -15.42
N GLY A 439 10.16 -9.27 -15.43
CA GLY A 439 11.00 -9.83 -16.48
C GLY A 439 11.49 -11.24 -16.14
N THR A 440 12.53 -11.68 -16.82
CA THR A 440 13.16 -13.00 -16.63
C THR A 440 14.55 -12.88 -16.05
N VAL A 441 14.94 -13.86 -15.25
CA VAL A 441 16.32 -14.08 -14.81
C VAL A 441 16.73 -15.50 -15.18
N SER A 442 17.78 -15.63 -15.99
CA SER A 442 18.36 -16.92 -16.36
C SER A 442 19.58 -17.19 -15.50
N ARG A 443 19.45 -18.09 -14.56
CA ARG A 443 20.56 -18.54 -13.70
C ARG A 443 20.67 -20.08 -13.68
N GLY A 444 20.62 -20.71 -14.86
CA GLY A 444 20.74 -22.16 -14.98
C GLY A 444 19.38 -22.89 -14.88
N PRO A 445 19.32 -24.12 -14.33
CA PRO A 445 18.12 -24.97 -14.37
C PRO A 445 16.90 -24.43 -13.61
N GLU A 446 17.09 -23.40 -12.80
CA GLU A 446 16.02 -22.77 -11.99
C GLU A 446 15.54 -21.43 -12.58
N GLU A 447 15.57 -21.31 -13.89
CA GLU A 447 15.09 -20.13 -14.60
C GLU A 447 13.63 -19.81 -14.29
N GLY A 448 13.33 -18.53 -14.14
CA GLY A 448 11.95 -18.10 -13.95
C GLY A 448 11.78 -16.59 -13.94
N PRO A 449 10.55 -16.13 -14.12
CA PRO A 449 10.25 -14.71 -14.01
C PRO A 449 10.31 -14.27 -12.53
N GLU A 450 11.15 -13.27 -12.25
CA GLU A 450 11.31 -12.68 -10.93
C GLU A 450 11.77 -11.24 -11.02
N VAL A 451 11.59 -10.49 -9.94
CA VAL A 451 12.06 -9.12 -9.76
C VAL A 451 13.03 -9.08 -8.60
N HIS A 452 14.18 -8.43 -8.79
CA HIS A 452 15.05 -8.02 -7.69
C HIS A 452 14.52 -6.72 -7.10
N PHE A 453 14.23 -6.74 -5.82
CA PHE A 453 13.74 -5.58 -5.08
C PHE A 453 14.67 -5.27 -3.91
N GLU A 454 15.26 -4.10 -3.94
CA GLU A 454 16.23 -3.63 -2.98
C GLU A 454 15.78 -2.34 -2.31
N ILE A 455 16.06 -2.19 -1.02
CA ILE A 455 15.98 -0.94 -0.27
C ILE A 455 17.31 -0.67 0.43
N PHE A 456 17.84 0.53 0.21
CA PHE A 456 19.07 0.95 0.85
C PHE A 456 19.06 2.43 1.27
N THR A 457 19.98 2.79 2.16
CA THR A 457 20.26 4.18 2.54
C THR A 457 21.75 4.48 2.39
N THR A 458 22.08 5.75 2.21
CA THR A 458 23.48 6.20 2.15
C THR A 458 24.06 6.45 3.52
N GLU A 459 23.18 6.64 4.51
CA GLU A 459 23.54 6.89 5.90
C GLU A 459 22.77 5.94 6.82
N LYS A 460 23.34 5.71 8.01
CA LYS A 460 22.65 4.95 9.05
C LYS A 460 21.41 5.71 9.51
N LEU A 461 20.27 5.06 9.47
CA LEU A 461 19.03 5.66 9.97
C LEU A 461 19.08 5.84 11.50
N SER A 462 18.57 6.97 11.94
CA SER A 462 18.49 7.35 13.34
C SER A 462 17.06 7.20 13.90
N GLY A 463 16.87 7.60 15.14
CA GLY A 463 15.56 7.61 15.80
C GLY A 463 15.00 6.21 16.05
N GLU A 464 13.71 6.14 16.23
CA GLU A 464 13.03 4.87 16.48
C GLU A 464 13.04 3.93 15.27
N PHE A 465 12.91 4.48 14.06
CA PHE A 465 12.98 3.70 12.83
C PHE A 465 14.33 2.98 12.71
N GLY A 466 15.42 3.68 12.93
CA GLY A 466 16.76 3.10 12.89
C GLY A 466 17.00 2.03 13.96
N ARG A 467 16.38 2.17 15.14
CA ARG A 467 16.50 1.16 16.22
C ARG A 467 15.82 -0.16 15.93
N ALA A 468 14.93 -0.21 14.93
CA ALA A 468 14.29 -1.47 14.51
C ALA A 468 15.26 -2.44 13.82
N PHE A 469 16.47 -1.97 13.45
CA PHE A 469 17.45 -2.74 12.71
C PHE A 469 18.75 -2.92 13.47
N HIS A 470 19.36 -4.10 13.33
CA HIS A 470 20.69 -4.38 13.84
C HIS A 470 21.74 -4.09 12.76
N TYR A 471 22.66 -3.14 13.05
CA TYR A 471 23.62 -2.67 12.05
C TYR A 471 24.93 -3.44 12.08
N VAL A 472 25.33 -3.95 10.93
CA VAL A 472 26.59 -4.65 10.70
C VAL A 472 27.45 -3.85 9.71
N ASN A 473 28.71 -3.62 10.05
CA ASN A 473 29.66 -2.96 9.16
C ASN A 473 30.53 -4.00 8.47
N ALA A 474 30.37 -4.13 7.15
CA ALA A 474 31.12 -5.02 6.31
C ALA A 474 31.76 -4.28 5.11
N ALA A 475 31.89 -2.95 5.18
CA ALA A 475 32.39 -2.16 4.06
C ALA A 475 33.88 -2.41 3.75
N ASP A 476 34.65 -2.85 4.73
CA ASP A 476 36.10 -3.06 4.62
C ASP A 476 36.45 -4.51 4.28
N ASP A 477 35.47 -5.42 4.40
CA ASP A 477 35.65 -6.85 4.13
C ASP A 477 34.90 -7.17 2.83
N GLY A 478 35.58 -7.34 1.72
CA GLY A 478 34.97 -7.59 0.40
C GLY A 478 34.19 -8.91 0.30
N ALA A 479 34.28 -9.77 1.31
CA ALA A 479 33.56 -11.05 1.40
C ALA A 479 32.70 -11.09 2.66
N ILE A 480 31.60 -11.83 2.62
CA ILE A 480 30.82 -12.22 3.78
C ILE A 480 31.65 -13.17 4.60
N VAL A 481 32.35 -12.67 5.52
CA VAL A 481 33.18 -13.58 6.29
C VAL A 481 32.68 -13.66 7.71
N ARG A 482 32.58 -14.88 8.18
CA ARG A 482 32.79 -15.35 9.56
C ARG A 482 32.57 -14.26 10.63
N ARG A 483 31.45 -13.55 10.60
CA ARG A 483 31.09 -12.69 11.72
C ARG A 483 30.24 -13.51 12.67
N ALA A 484 30.75 -13.69 13.87
CA ALA A 484 30.04 -14.37 14.94
C ALA A 484 28.71 -13.68 15.34
N ASP A 485 28.56 -12.40 14.94
CA ASP A 485 27.38 -11.58 15.16
C ASP A 485 26.35 -11.70 14.03
N LEU A 486 26.69 -12.37 12.92
CA LEU A 486 25.78 -12.63 11.80
C LEU A 486 25.38 -14.11 11.78
N ILE A 487 24.08 -14.33 11.73
CA ILE A 487 23.52 -15.65 11.51
C ILE A 487 23.45 -15.88 10.01
N VAL A 488 24.46 -16.55 9.45
CA VAL A 488 24.57 -16.85 8.02
C VAL A 488 24.39 -18.34 7.75
N PRO A 489 24.13 -18.75 6.50
CA PRO A 489 24.13 -20.14 6.09
C PRO A 489 25.42 -20.86 6.51
N GLU A 490 25.31 -22.14 6.86
CA GLU A 490 26.44 -22.96 7.29
C GLU A 490 27.13 -23.58 6.06
N ASP A 491 28.46 -23.48 6.04
CA ASP A 491 29.30 -24.25 5.16
C ASP A 491 29.27 -25.73 5.63
N SER A 492 28.40 -26.50 5.02
CA SER A 492 28.09 -27.87 5.46
C SER A 492 29.04 -28.93 4.89
N ASN A 493 29.76 -28.59 3.82
CA ASN A 493 30.74 -29.47 3.18
C ASN A 493 32.17 -29.17 3.66
N GLY A 494 32.40 -28.06 4.34
CA GLY A 494 33.69 -27.68 4.94
C GLY A 494 34.71 -27.16 3.95
N ASP A 495 34.31 -26.76 2.74
CA ASP A 495 35.20 -26.24 1.70
C ASP A 495 35.54 -24.76 1.86
N GLN A 496 34.99 -24.10 2.85
CA GLN A 496 35.09 -22.67 3.20
C GLN A 496 34.40 -21.73 2.21
N GLU A 497 33.55 -22.25 1.32
CA GLU A 497 32.69 -21.50 0.43
C GLU A 497 31.22 -21.76 0.76
N LEU A 498 30.35 -20.83 0.40
CA LEU A 498 28.90 -21.03 0.46
C LEU A 498 28.41 -21.24 -0.97
N ASP A 499 28.02 -22.46 -1.28
CA ASP A 499 27.41 -22.77 -2.57
C ASP A 499 25.89 -22.45 -2.59
N ALA A 500 25.30 -22.47 -3.80
CA ALA A 500 23.90 -22.20 -3.97
C ALA A 500 23.01 -23.16 -3.15
N SER A 501 23.44 -24.44 -3.04
CA SER A 501 22.63 -25.44 -2.33
C SER A 501 22.65 -25.26 -0.82
N GLU A 502 23.70 -24.68 -0.27
CA GLU A 502 23.82 -24.36 1.16
C GLU A 502 22.98 -23.13 1.52
N VAL A 503 23.02 -22.11 0.66
CA VAL A 503 22.15 -20.94 0.81
C VAL A 503 20.68 -21.33 0.68
N GLU A 504 20.31 -22.10 -0.33
CA GLU A 504 18.94 -22.62 -0.48
C GLU A 504 18.50 -23.47 0.71
N ARG A 505 19.35 -24.40 1.16
CA ARG A 505 19.07 -25.23 2.33
C ARG A 505 18.81 -24.40 3.57
N PHE A 506 19.58 -23.34 3.78
CA PHE A 506 19.35 -22.41 4.89
C PHE A 506 17.98 -21.73 4.80
N PHE A 507 17.59 -21.24 3.62
CA PHE A 507 16.31 -20.55 3.44
C PHE A 507 15.11 -21.51 3.40
N HIS A 508 15.27 -22.74 2.93
CA HIS A 508 14.16 -23.71 2.84
C HIS A 508 14.00 -24.59 4.10
N SER A 509 15.09 -24.95 4.76
CA SER A 509 15.06 -25.89 5.90
C SER A 509 15.66 -25.34 7.19
N GLY A 510 16.23 -24.14 7.14
CA GLY A 510 16.87 -23.52 8.28
C GLY A 510 15.89 -23.14 9.41
N ASP A 511 16.46 -22.81 10.55
CA ASP A 511 15.76 -22.30 11.71
C ASP A 511 15.02 -20.99 11.34
N LEU A 512 13.70 -20.98 11.50
CA LEU A 512 12.85 -19.84 11.21
C LEU A 512 13.24 -18.60 12.03
N ASP A 513 13.68 -18.78 13.27
CA ASP A 513 14.11 -17.69 14.13
C ASP A 513 15.40 -17.03 13.59
N ARG A 514 16.34 -17.84 13.06
CA ARG A 514 17.57 -17.34 12.44
C ARG A 514 17.27 -16.56 11.15
N ARG A 515 16.41 -17.10 10.28
CA ARG A 515 16.02 -16.42 9.04
C ARG A 515 15.35 -15.06 9.31
N GLN A 516 14.55 -14.97 10.36
CA GLN A 516 13.89 -13.73 10.73
C GLN A 516 14.83 -12.72 11.36
N ALA A 517 15.80 -13.18 12.14
CA ALA A 517 16.82 -12.30 12.66
C ALA A 517 17.60 -11.61 11.54
N LEU A 518 17.89 -12.32 10.43
CA LEU A 518 18.54 -11.72 9.26
C LEU A 518 17.72 -10.61 8.60
N ARG A 519 16.39 -10.68 8.62
CA ARG A 519 15.53 -9.62 8.05
C ARG A 519 15.63 -8.30 8.80
N ARG A 520 16.07 -8.31 10.06
CA ARG A 520 16.31 -7.11 10.87
C ARG A 520 17.74 -6.61 10.81
N VAL A 521 18.58 -7.20 10.00
CA VAL A 521 19.95 -6.75 9.82
C VAL A 521 20.00 -5.67 8.74
N ALA A 522 20.67 -4.57 9.06
CA ALA A 522 21.06 -3.54 8.10
C ALA A 522 22.56 -3.64 7.88
N ILE A 523 22.99 -3.87 6.66
CA ILE A 523 24.38 -4.16 6.35
C ILE A 523 25.03 -3.00 5.63
N ARG A 524 26.13 -2.50 6.19
CA ARG A 524 26.96 -1.50 5.53
C ARG A 524 28.01 -2.21 4.70
N HIS A 525 27.87 -2.15 3.37
CA HIS A 525 28.79 -2.76 2.43
C HIS A 525 28.89 -1.95 1.14
N ARG A 526 29.83 -2.28 0.25
CA ARG A 526 29.87 -1.75 -1.11
C ARG A 526 28.78 -2.41 -1.94
N HIS A 527 28.02 -1.62 -2.68
CA HIS A 527 26.90 -2.11 -3.50
C HIS A 527 27.38 -3.15 -4.52
N GLU A 528 26.63 -4.23 -4.70
CA GLU A 528 27.00 -5.36 -5.55
C GLU A 528 27.13 -5.01 -7.03
N TRP A 529 26.37 -4.07 -7.53
CA TRP A 529 26.38 -3.60 -8.93
C TRP A 529 27.19 -2.32 -9.13
N GLY A 530 28.06 -2.01 -8.20
CA GLY A 530 29.00 -0.90 -8.32
C GLY A 530 30.05 -1.15 -9.39
N ASP A 531 30.46 -0.07 -10.08
CA ASP A 531 31.60 -0.12 -11.01
C ASP A 531 32.88 -0.46 -10.22
N ARG A 532 33.46 -1.58 -10.57
CA ARG A 532 34.69 -2.09 -9.96
C ARG A 532 35.74 -2.12 -11.04
N ASP A 533 36.88 -1.53 -10.74
CA ASP A 533 37.99 -1.36 -11.71
C ASP A 533 38.56 -2.68 -12.24
N THR A 534 38.26 -3.80 -11.57
CA THR A 534 38.83 -5.10 -11.97
C THR A 534 37.90 -6.26 -11.62
N GLU A 535 37.91 -7.30 -12.44
CA GLU A 535 37.41 -8.64 -12.12
C GLU A 535 37.91 -9.16 -10.78
N ALA A 536 39.04 -8.59 -10.34
CA ALA A 536 39.69 -8.88 -9.08
C ALA A 536 38.81 -8.63 -7.85
N ASP A 537 37.82 -7.75 -7.97
CA ASP A 537 36.88 -7.46 -6.89
C ASP A 537 35.73 -8.48 -6.76
N PHE A 538 35.57 -9.35 -7.77
CA PHE A 538 34.65 -10.47 -7.70
C PHE A 538 35.37 -11.72 -7.21
N VAL A 539 35.44 -11.90 -5.90
CA VAL A 539 36.16 -12.99 -5.24
C VAL A 539 35.73 -14.36 -5.79
N GLY A 540 34.43 -14.56 -6.00
CA GLY A 540 33.89 -15.81 -6.55
C GLY A 540 34.42 -16.17 -7.96
N LEU A 541 34.77 -15.18 -8.80
CA LEU A 541 35.38 -15.45 -10.10
C LEU A 541 36.85 -15.90 -9.99
N ARG A 542 37.56 -15.42 -8.97
CA ARG A 542 38.96 -15.87 -8.74
C ARG A 542 39.03 -17.30 -8.24
N GLU A 543 38.04 -17.73 -7.51
CA GLU A 543 37.99 -19.00 -6.80
C GLU A 543 37.37 -20.14 -7.63
N LEU A 544 36.84 -19.80 -8.84
CA LEU A 544 36.37 -20.81 -9.77
C LEU A 544 37.57 -21.65 -10.26
N ALA A 545 37.78 -22.79 -9.58
CA ALA A 545 38.86 -23.70 -9.87
C ALA A 545 38.78 -24.21 -11.32
N GLY A 546 39.90 -24.13 -12.05
CA GLY A 546 40.01 -24.68 -13.39
C GLY A 546 39.73 -23.70 -14.54
N LEU A 547 39.30 -22.47 -14.30
CA LEU A 547 39.18 -21.46 -15.34
C LEU A 547 40.48 -20.67 -15.51
N SER A 548 40.93 -20.51 -16.76
CA SER A 548 42.02 -19.62 -17.13
C SER A 548 41.58 -18.15 -16.98
N GLU A 549 42.55 -17.24 -16.88
CA GLU A 549 42.26 -15.80 -16.80
C GLU A 549 41.40 -15.27 -17.97
N PRO A 550 41.61 -15.67 -19.25
CA PRO A 550 40.72 -15.29 -20.33
C PRO A 550 39.27 -15.81 -20.17
N GLU A 551 39.11 -17.02 -19.64
CA GLU A 551 37.75 -17.60 -19.41
C GLU A 551 37.03 -16.88 -18.28
N ARG A 552 37.72 -16.53 -17.20
CA ARG A 552 37.15 -15.70 -16.12
C ARG A 552 36.74 -14.32 -16.64
N HIS A 553 37.60 -13.70 -17.46
CA HIS A 553 37.28 -12.39 -18.07
C HIS A 553 36.03 -12.49 -18.98
N GLN A 554 35.93 -13.56 -19.75
CA GLN A 554 34.77 -13.80 -20.59
C GLN A 554 33.50 -14.01 -19.75
N LEU A 555 33.58 -14.77 -18.65
CA LEU A 555 32.48 -15.02 -17.74
C LEU A 555 32.03 -13.71 -17.07
N TYR A 556 32.97 -12.89 -16.59
CA TYR A 556 32.65 -11.55 -16.05
C TYR A 556 31.85 -10.69 -17.06
N ARG A 557 32.36 -10.63 -18.31
CA ARG A 557 31.72 -9.82 -19.35
C ARG A 557 30.31 -10.29 -19.72
N ILE A 558 30.04 -11.57 -19.61
CA ILE A 558 28.72 -12.14 -19.97
C ILE A 558 27.76 -12.12 -18.79
N ALA A 559 28.23 -12.50 -17.61
CA ALA A 559 27.36 -12.77 -16.47
C ALA A 559 27.21 -11.59 -15.49
N ILE A 560 28.19 -10.70 -15.39
CA ILE A 560 28.23 -9.67 -14.35
C ILE A 560 28.21 -8.28 -14.94
N ALA A 561 29.10 -7.96 -15.88
CA ALA A 561 29.21 -6.61 -16.45
C ALA A 561 27.91 -6.03 -17.01
N PRO A 562 26.98 -6.81 -17.59
CA PRO A 562 25.70 -6.29 -18.05
C PRO A 562 24.81 -5.72 -16.92
N TYR A 563 25.03 -6.13 -15.67
CA TYR A 563 24.25 -5.66 -14.52
C TYR A 563 24.90 -4.46 -13.83
N VAL A 564 26.20 -4.26 -14.00
CA VAL A 564 26.90 -3.10 -13.43
C VAL A 564 26.31 -1.81 -14.00
N PHE A 565 25.86 -0.94 -13.12
CA PHE A 565 25.24 0.33 -13.51
C PHE A 565 25.69 1.52 -12.64
N TRP A 566 26.21 1.26 -11.45
CA TRP A 566 26.54 2.30 -10.50
C TRP A 566 27.97 2.78 -10.73
N THR A 567 28.10 3.83 -11.53
CA THR A 567 29.36 4.49 -11.85
C THR A 567 29.56 5.74 -10.99
N ASP A 568 30.78 6.24 -10.96
CA ASP A 568 31.11 7.53 -10.38
C ASP A 568 30.29 8.69 -11.00
N GLU A 569 30.00 8.61 -12.29
CA GLU A 569 29.19 9.60 -13.00
C GLU A 569 27.76 9.60 -12.46
N LEU A 570 27.15 8.42 -12.33
CA LEU A 570 25.82 8.28 -11.69
C LEU A 570 25.84 8.86 -10.28
N SER A 571 26.85 8.49 -9.47
CA SER A 571 26.96 8.99 -8.09
C SER A 571 26.97 10.51 -8.02
N ARG A 572 27.77 11.18 -8.84
CA ARG A 572 27.83 12.65 -8.88
C ARG A 572 26.55 13.29 -9.35
N ALA A 573 25.86 12.66 -10.31
CA ALA A 573 24.64 13.20 -10.89
C ALA A 573 23.44 13.16 -9.94
N VAL A 574 23.32 12.08 -9.14
CA VAL A 574 22.14 11.85 -8.29
C VAL A 574 22.43 11.95 -6.80
N GLY A 575 23.64 12.33 -6.39
CA GLY A 575 24.01 12.52 -4.98
C GLY A 575 24.22 11.23 -4.20
N LEU A 576 24.61 10.15 -4.86
CA LEU A 576 24.98 8.88 -4.23
C LEU A 576 26.47 8.85 -3.84
N PRO A 577 26.89 7.99 -2.89
CA PRO A 577 28.28 7.88 -2.47
C PRO A 577 29.23 7.45 -3.61
N LEU A 578 30.33 8.17 -3.81
CA LEU A 578 31.36 7.81 -4.79
C LEU A 578 32.01 6.46 -4.48
N ASN A 579 32.16 6.12 -3.22
CA ASN A 579 32.70 4.82 -2.79
C ASN A 579 31.68 3.70 -2.87
N GLN A 580 30.47 3.99 -3.35
CA GLN A 580 29.35 3.05 -3.53
C GLN A 580 28.99 2.26 -2.26
N THR A 581 29.36 2.77 -1.08
CA THR A 581 29.05 2.15 0.21
C THR A 581 27.66 2.60 0.69
N ILE A 582 26.83 1.60 1.02
CA ILE A 582 25.44 1.78 1.41
C ILE A 582 25.12 0.99 2.68
N TYR A 583 23.97 1.24 3.24
CA TYR A 583 23.29 0.36 4.19
C TYR A 583 22.12 -0.30 3.47
N SER A 584 22.19 -1.60 3.21
CA SER A 584 21.11 -2.37 2.63
C SER A 584 20.24 -3.01 3.71
N TYR A 585 18.96 -3.12 3.42
CA TYR A 585 17.93 -3.65 4.32
C TYR A 585 17.15 -4.74 3.62
N ASN A 586 16.63 -5.70 4.38
CA ASN A 586 15.58 -6.54 3.83
C ASN A 586 14.39 -5.66 3.45
N ALA A 587 14.04 -5.67 2.17
CA ALA A 587 13.06 -4.73 1.62
C ALA A 587 11.67 -4.89 2.26
N TRP A 588 11.26 -6.13 2.58
CA TRP A 588 9.99 -6.40 3.27
C TRP A 588 9.99 -5.87 4.69
N ALA A 589 11.04 -6.15 5.46
CA ALA A 589 11.16 -5.68 6.83
C ALA A 589 11.15 -4.15 6.91
N PHE A 590 11.79 -3.48 5.94
CA PHE A 590 11.79 -2.03 5.84
C PHE A 590 10.39 -1.46 5.57
N LEU A 591 9.68 -1.99 4.58
CA LEU A 591 8.32 -1.54 4.25
C LEU A 591 7.34 -1.81 5.39
N LEU A 592 7.47 -2.93 6.08
CA LEU A 592 6.62 -3.25 7.23
C LEU A 592 6.88 -2.31 8.40
N GLU A 593 8.14 -1.95 8.66
CA GLU A 593 8.48 -0.94 9.67
C GLU A 593 7.94 0.43 9.29
N LEU A 594 8.00 0.79 7.99
CA LEU A 594 7.40 2.01 7.47
C LEU A 594 5.88 2.04 7.72
N ALA A 595 5.18 0.94 7.42
CA ALA A 595 3.74 0.82 7.68
C ALA A 595 3.39 0.92 9.15
N ALA A 596 4.16 0.23 10.01
CA ALA A 596 3.94 0.25 11.45
C ALA A 596 4.00 1.68 12.01
N ARG A 597 4.86 2.53 11.44
CA ARG A 597 5.06 3.90 11.92
C ARG A 597 4.22 4.95 11.19
N ALA A 598 3.82 4.71 9.95
CA ALA A 598 2.93 5.63 9.23
C ALA A 598 1.59 5.85 9.97
N ASN A 599 1.17 4.88 10.78
CA ASN A 599 -0.04 4.93 11.59
C ASN A 599 0.19 5.44 13.04
N HIS A 600 1.44 5.73 13.41
CA HIS A 600 1.83 6.24 14.72
C HIS A 600 2.29 7.71 14.65
N VAL A 601 1.37 8.61 14.35
CA VAL A 601 1.55 10.00 14.77
C VAL A 601 1.27 10.01 16.27
N ALA A 602 2.23 10.47 17.07
CA ALA A 602 2.05 10.64 18.50
C ALA A 602 0.76 11.41 18.76
N LEU A 603 -0.08 10.91 19.68
CA LEU A 603 -1.20 11.69 20.16
C LEU A 603 -0.64 13.00 20.71
N PRO A 604 -1.20 14.17 20.41
CA PRO A 604 -0.81 15.39 21.06
C PRO A 604 -0.95 15.15 22.57
N GLU A 605 0.13 15.39 23.30
CA GLU A 605 0.09 15.37 24.77
C GLU A 605 -1.07 16.24 25.22
N ALA A 606 -1.99 15.64 25.97
CA ALA A 606 -3.07 16.36 26.59
C ALA A 606 -2.41 17.45 27.47
N ARG A 607 -2.50 18.70 27.05
CA ARG A 607 -2.01 19.83 27.86
C ARG A 607 -2.82 19.90 29.14
N GLY A 608 -2.21 19.52 30.23
CA GLY A 608 -2.62 19.88 31.57
C GLY A 608 -3.27 18.77 32.36
N HIS A 609 -2.43 18.00 33.04
CA HIS A 609 -2.39 17.89 34.50
C HIS A 609 -1.18 17.02 34.84
N GLU A 610 -0.30 17.59 35.68
CA GLU A 610 0.78 16.84 36.35
C GLU A 610 0.16 15.69 37.14
N ILE A 611 0.31 14.48 36.61
CA ILE A 611 0.18 13.23 37.37
C ILE A 611 1.49 12.50 37.16
N GLY A 612 2.10 12.19 38.33
CA GLY A 612 3.43 11.70 38.51
C GLY A 612 3.92 10.63 37.56
N GLU A 613 5.24 10.60 37.41
CA GLU A 613 6.02 9.65 36.61
C GLU A 613 5.53 8.20 36.76
N THR A 614 4.62 7.80 35.90
CA THR A 614 4.42 6.40 35.57
C THR A 614 5.12 6.18 34.25
N ARG A 615 6.25 5.52 34.30
CA ARG A 615 6.98 4.98 33.16
C ARG A 615 5.99 4.17 32.32
N LEU A 616 5.44 4.78 31.27
CA LEU A 616 4.64 4.07 30.29
C LEU A 616 5.60 3.12 29.57
N GLU A 617 5.47 1.83 29.82
CA GLU A 617 6.04 0.82 28.96
C GLU A 617 5.56 1.08 27.53
N PRO A 618 6.42 0.93 26.50
CA PRO A 618 6.00 1.14 25.13
C PRO A 618 4.83 0.21 24.83
N ARG A 619 3.66 0.80 24.63
CA ARG A 619 2.47 0.04 24.23
C ARG A 619 2.81 -0.74 22.97
N LYS A 620 2.66 -2.06 23.03
CA LYS A 620 2.81 -2.94 21.87
C LYS A 620 1.91 -2.43 20.76
N LEU A 621 2.52 -2.18 19.60
CA LEU A 621 1.83 -1.80 18.37
C LEU A 621 0.75 -2.84 18.04
N PRO A 622 -0.41 -2.47 17.49
CA PRO A 622 -1.39 -3.43 16.99
C PRO A 622 -0.82 -4.32 15.87
N PHE A 623 0.28 -3.90 15.26
CA PHE A 623 1.16 -4.69 14.39
C PHE A 623 2.60 -4.42 14.81
N SER A 624 3.14 -5.22 15.72
CA SER A 624 4.59 -5.21 15.87
C SER A 624 5.20 -5.88 14.65
N LEU A 625 6.37 -5.40 14.23
CA LEU A 625 7.18 -6.12 13.25
C LEU A 625 7.38 -7.57 13.71
N ASP A 626 7.37 -7.82 15.03
CA ASP A 626 7.42 -9.13 15.66
C ASP A 626 6.21 -10.00 15.34
N GLU A 627 5.00 -9.44 15.26
CA GLU A 627 3.82 -10.19 14.80
C GLU A 627 3.91 -10.53 13.31
N TRP A 628 4.53 -9.69 12.52
CA TRP A 628 4.78 -9.93 11.10
C TRP A 628 6.00 -10.80 10.82
N THR A 629 7.01 -10.79 11.70
CA THR A 629 8.27 -11.49 11.52
C THR A 629 8.49 -12.63 12.51
N ASN A 630 7.68 -12.79 13.58
CA ASN A 630 7.86 -13.82 14.59
C ASN A 630 6.90 -15.02 14.40
N PRO A 631 7.41 -16.23 14.13
CA PRO A 631 6.61 -17.46 14.00
C PRO A 631 6.04 -17.99 15.33
N ARG A 632 6.42 -17.40 16.48
CA ARG A 632 5.95 -17.82 17.82
C ARG A 632 4.49 -17.51 18.11
N ILE A 633 3.73 -16.94 17.18
CA ILE A 633 2.29 -17.10 17.20
C ILE A 633 2.10 -18.59 16.96
N SER A 634 1.82 -19.32 18.02
CA SER A 634 1.67 -20.78 18.09
C SER A 634 1.10 -21.34 16.80
N PRO A 635 1.64 -22.45 16.27
CA PRO A 635 0.95 -23.15 15.20
C PRO A 635 -0.51 -23.26 15.67
N ILE A 636 -1.44 -22.89 14.82
CA ILE A 636 -2.86 -23.18 15.04
C ILE A 636 -2.88 -24.67 15.26
N GLU A 637 -3.12 -25.10 16.49
CA GLU A 637 -3.48 -26.50 16.70
C GLU A 637 -4.62 -26.72 15.73
N PRO A 638 -4.53 -27.71 14.82
CA PRO A 638 -5.64 -28.03 13.97
C PRO A 638 -6.81 -28.27 14.93
N PRO A 639 -8.01 -27.75 14.63
CA PRO A 639 -9.15 -28.06 15.48
C PRO A 639 -9.16 -29.58 15.67
N LEU A 640 -9.23 -30.00 16.89
CA LEU A 640 -9.40 -31.40 17.24
C LEU A 640 -10.73 -31.85 16.60
N PHE A 641 -10.68 -32.22 15.33
CA PHE A 641 -11.69 -33.08 14.77
C PHE A 641 -11.55 -34.38 15.52
N GLY A 642 -12.55 -34.69 16.32
CA GLY A 642 -12.71 -36.00 16.87
C GLY A 642 -12.56 -37.02 15.73
N PRO A 643 -12.12 -38.26 16.04
CA PRO A 643 -11.86 -39.25 15.00
C PRO A 643 -13.07 -39.35 14.08
N PRO A 644 -12.88 -39.36 12.75
CA PRO A 644 -13.99 -39.44 11.83
C PRO A 644 -14.84 -40.63 12.20
N VAL A 645 -16.11 -40.39 12.46
CA VAL A 645 -17.11 -41.45 12.64
C VAL A 645 -17.04 -42.28 11.39
N GLY A 646 -16.52 -43.48 11.52
CA GLY A 646 -16.26 -44.40 10.43
C GLY A 646 -17.57 -44.77 9.73
N ILE A 647 -17.87 -44.12 8.62
CA ILE A 647 -18.84 -44.62 7.67
C ILE A 647 -18.16 -45.78 6.93
N ARG A 648 -18.47 -47.02 7.33
CA ARG A 648 -18.13 -48.20 6.54
C ARG A 648 -18.94 -48.17 5.25
N LEU A 649 -18.32 -47.69 4.18
CA LEU A 649 -18.79 -47.97 2.83
C LEU A 649 -18.39 -49.40 2.50
N GLY A 650 -19.37 -50.29 2.39
CA GLY A 650 -19.20 -51.63 1.84
C GLY A 650 -18.76 -51.56 0.37
N PRO A 651 -18.09 -52.59 -0.15
CA PRO A 651 -17.58 -52.56 -1.52
C PRO A 651 -18.75 -52.50 -2.50
N LYS A 652 -18.96 -51.34 -3.15
CA LYS A 652 -19.84 -51.25 -4.34
C LYS A 652 -19.11 -51.83 -5.54
N ARG A 653 -19.79 -52.74 -6.22
CA ARG A 653 -19.35 -53.34 -7.48
C ARG A 653 -19.30 -52.28 -8.58
N ARG A 654 -18.45 -52.51 -9.55
CA ARG A 654 -18.04 -51.60 -10.65
C ARG A 654 -19.10 -51.39 -11.76
N GLU A 655 -20.38 -51.70 -11.53
CA GLU A 655 -21.42 -51.79 -12.57
C GLU A 655 -22.52 -50.71 -12.48
N ASP A 656 -22.43 -49.74 -11.59
CA ASP A 656 -23.51 -48.74 -11.37
C ASP A 656 -23.09 -47.28 -11.65
N ILE A 657 -22.35 -47.01 -12.72
CA ILE A 657 -22.11 -45.66 -13.20
C ILE A 657 -22.80 -45.48 -14.53
N PRO A 658 -23.88 -44.67 -14.67
CA PRO A 658 -24.46 -44.36 -15.95
C PRO A 658 -23.54 -43.47 -16.77
N LEU A 659 -23.22 -43.91 -17.97
CA LEU A 659 -22.55 -43.09 -18.99
C LEU A 659 -23.51 -41.99 -19.42
N ILE A 660 -23.10 -40.74 -19.24
CA ILE A 660 -23.75 -39.59 -19.86
C ILE A 660 -23.17 -39.45 -21.26
N GLU A 661 -23.94 -39.79 -22.29
CA GLU A 661 -23.64 -39.48 -23.67
C GLU A 661 -23.82 -37.97 -23.90
N LEU A 662 -22.75 -37.31 -24.30
CA LEU A 662 -22.80 -35.94 -24.82
C LEU A 662 -23.16 -35.98 -26.31
N GLU A 663 -24.34 -35.53 -26.67
CA GLU A 663 -24.69 -35.28 -28.06
C GLU A 663 -23.92 -34.06 -28.62
N PRO A 664 -23.46 -34.10 -29.87
CA PRO A 664 -22.79 -32.97 -30.51
C PRO A 664 -23.81 -31.91 -30.90
N THR A 665 -23.60 -30.68 -30.44
CA THR A 665 -24.36 -29.52 -30.90
C THR A 665 -23.93 -29.17 -32.31
N ASP A 666 -24.86 -29.26 -33.21
CA ASP A 666 -24.76 -28.86 -34.61
C ASP A 666 -24.66 -27.34 -34.77
N SER A 667 -23.77 -26.92 -35.62
CA SER A 667 -23.56 -25.56 -36.08
C SER A 667 -24.76 -25.01 -36.85
N ARG A 668 -25.33 -23.91 -36.41
CA ARG A 668 -25.85 -22.85 -37.29
C ARG A 668 -25.84 -21.50 -36.62
#